data_9857dacb7909f8051aac1b9d8f8bcb5c
#
_entry.id   9857dacb7909f8051aac1b9d8f8bcb5c
#
_cell.length_a   1.000
_cell.length_b   1.000
_cell.length_c   1.000
_cell.angle_alpha   90.00
_cell.angle_beta   90.00
_cell.angle_gamma   90.00
#
_symmetry.space_group_name_H-M   'P 1'
#
loop_
_entity.id
_entity.type
_entity.pdbx_description
1 polymer ?
#
loop_
_entity_poly.entity_id
_entity_poly.type
_entity_poly.pdbx_seq_one_letter_code
_entity_poly.pdbx_strand_id
1 'polypeptide(L)'
;MIADRMERDRALAHTASFIVQAPAGSGKTTLLVKRYLNLLEKAQKPEDILAITFTKKAAAEMRKRVLENLPNAGEIAHRLRIETIDAFCLSLARQLPVPAQFGVAPGIAEDPEPLYREAAWRTASAFDNPPVARLLAHLDNNVGAAVTLLASMLARRDQWLRKTGQAPTREELEFSFLNERKKLLEQARALDPRASVEFVEEVLTQKNTWRVKSAAAQGLSGNEPLRQALIALRNLPPEKYSDPQWEALEAMLALLPLAAAQLKLVFAARGEADFTEVAQGAVRALGSVDDPSELLLSLDAKIFHILVDEFQDTSISQWELLERLTAGWQQGDGRTLFVVGDPMQSIYRFREAEVGLFLRARREGLPNVKLEPISLKTNFRSQAGLVGFFNEVFDRIFPQEESEASGAVPYSPAAPNDPALPGEAVTWHVCQDSVVEAGKIVRLVKEAEGNCALLVRNRGALVEIVPALKAAGIRFRAIEIDKLGEKQVVQDLFALTRALTHLADRVAWLAILRAPWVGLSLADFSRHFENKTETVWELIQHVQHVQHVPALDRFRAVLAPALDGRLRGTLRDRVERVWLELGGPACVAGPEDLEDAEVYLDALERLEEAGEVDFARLAGLLEELYAPPDPAATDDDLQIMTVHKAKGLEFGTVLLPGLERAPGRGDSPLMRWKELPDRSLLLAPIKETGGDKEPAYEYLKSLDSEAEDTEAARLLYVAATRAKHRLHLLACPKKTMPPKRSLLACAWPVAEEVFQGVDPSSTEKEPEKTAAMPFLLKRLVAGWTPPAPPPAAAWTAPPEGREESQIEFSWAGETARHVGTVVHRWLQRIAEDGLRGWDAKRVESLRVIFERDLHRRGVQEPGRAAELVVSSLQKSIADERGRWILGAHAEAKSEYRLRTRDRTLVIDRMFRDADGKRWVVDFKTSSHEGGNVEAFLDEQKQRYAAQLDAYAAALGGAKRGIYMPLLTGWRDW
;
A
#
# COMPACT_ATOMS: atom_id res chain seq x y z
N MET A 1 -20.34 -15.38 -29.73
CA MET A 1 -21.23 -15.48 -28.54
C MET A 1 -20.34 -15.51 -27.30
N ILE A 2 -20.65 -14.76 -26.24
CA ILE A 2 -19.91 -14.76 -24.97
C ILE A 2 -20.07 -16.16 -24.34
N ALA A 3 -18.95 -16.88 -24.17
CA ALA A 3 -18.91 -18.28 -23.74
C ALA A 3 -19.51 -18.50 -22.32
N ASP A 4 -19.44 -17.49 -21.46
CA ASP A 4 -19.84 -17.51 -20.04
C ASP A 4 -21.00 -16.55 -19.75
N ARG A 5 -21.91 -16.36 -20.71
CA ARG A 5 -23.03 -15.43 -20.56
C ARG A 5 -23.97 -15.82 -19.41
N MET A 6 -24.28 -17.09 -19.26
CA MET A 6 -25.15 -17.59 -18.19
C MET A 6 -24.55 -17.34 -16.80
N GLU A 7 -23.26 -17.56 -16.64
CA GLU A 7 -22.51 -17.32 -15.40
C GLU A 7 -22.51 -15.82 -15.06
N ARG A 8 -22.33 -14.95 -16.07
CA ARG A 8 -22.40 -13.49 -15.88
C ARG A 8 -23.78 -13.02 -15.46
N ASP A 9 -24.82 -13.53 -16.11
CA ASP A 9 -26.20 -13.19 -15.78
C ASP A 9 -26.56 -13.69 -14.35
N ARG A 10 -26.08 -14.89 -13.97
CA ARG A 10 -26.22 -15.43 -12.61
C ARG A 10 -25.48 -14.56 -11.58
N ALA A 11 -24.26 -14.10 -11.88
CA ALA A 11 -23.48 -13.23 -11.00
C ALA A 11 -24.14 -11.88 -10.70
N LEU A 12 -25.10 -11.45 -11.53
CA LEU A 12 -25.85 -10.22 -11.34
C LEU A 12 -27.06 -10.39 -10.39
N ALA A 13 -27.41 -11.61 -9.97
CA ALA A 13 -28.52 -11.85 -9.05
C ALA A 13 -28.27 -11.17 -7.70
N HIS A 14 -29.14 -10.24 -7.32
CA HIS A 14 -28.98 -9.37 -6.15
C HIS A 14 -29.28 -10.05 -4.80
N THR A 15 -29.80 -11.27 -4.80
CA THR A 15 -30.24 -12.00 -3.59
C THR A 15 -29.26 -13.07 -3.12
N ALA A 16 -28.16 -13.33 -3.87
CA ALA A 16 -27.20 -14.37 -3.56
C ALA A 16 -25.78 -13.80 -3.42
N SER A 17 -25.00 -14.45 -2.59
CA SER A 17 -23.59 -14.14 -2.39
C SER A 17 -22.72 -15.02 -3.28
N PHE A 18 -21.73 -14.43 -3.94
CA PHE A 18 -20.89 -15.12 -4.92
C PHE A 18 -19.40 -14.89 -4.68
N ILE A 19 -18.62 -15.90 -5.02
CA ILE A 19 -17.19 -15.77 -5.25
C ILE A 19 -16.91 -16.02 -6.74
N VAL A 20 -16.40 -15.00 -7.43
CA VAL A 20 -16.17 -15.02 -8.86
C VAL A 20 -14.70 -15.15 -9.16
N GLN A 21 -14.30 -16.29 -9.73
CA GLN A 21 -12.98 -16.45 -10.32
C GLN A 21 -13.00 -15.87 -11.73
N ALA A 22 -12.23 -14.83 -11.94
CA ALA A 22 -12.25 -14.04 -13.16
C ALA A 22 -10.84 -13.86 -13.72
N PRO A 23 -10.38 -14.73 -14.64
CA PRO A 23 -9.06 -14.66 -15.25
C PRO A 23 -8.76 -13.30 -15.88
N ALA A 24 -7.47 -13.05 -16.18
CA ALA A 24 -7.04 -11.82 -16.83
C ALA A 24 -7.86 -11.53 -18.10
N GLY A 25 -8.30 -10.28 -18.27
CA GLY A 25 -9.10 -9.87 -19.43
C GLY A 25 -10.56 -10.30 -19.42
N SER A 26 -11.07 -10.97 -18.38
CA SER A 26 -12.46 -11.44 -18.31
C SER A 26 -13.51 -10.36 -18.04
N GLY A 27 -13.11 -9.09 -17.88
CA GLY A 27 -14.04 -7.98 -17.64
C GLY A 27 -14.58 -7.90 -16.20
N LYS A 28 -13.75 -8.25 -15.20
CA LYS A 28 -14.05 -8.16 -13.76
C LYS A 28 -14.74 -6.86 -13.37
N THR A 29 -14.09 -5.74 -13.67
CA THR A 29 -14.59 -4.39 -13.30
C THR A 29 -15.94 -4.09 -13.93
N THR A 30 -16.16 -4.51 -15.17
CA THR A 30 -17.46 -4.34 -15.84
C THR A 30 -18.56 -5.13 -15.14
N LEU A 31 -18.28 -6.36 -14.70
CA LEU A 31 -19.23 -7.17 -13.95
C LEU A 31 -19.52 -6.54 -12.57
N LEU A 32 -18.52 -6.08 -11.87
CA LEU A 32 -18.66 -5.37 -10.59
C LEU A 32 -19.51 -4.11 -10.72
N VAL A 33 -19.23 -3.27 -11.72
CA VAL A 33 -20.01 -2.04 -11.97
C VAL A 33 -21.47 -2.38 -12.27
N LYS A 34 -21.73 -3.36 -13.14
CA LYS A 34 -23.10 -3.80 -13.44
C LYS A 34 -23.83 -4.30 -12.20
N ARG A 35 -23.17 -5.13 -11.39
CA ARG A 35 -23.78 -5.60 -10.14
C ARG A 35 -24.04 -4.46 -9.16
N TYR A 36 -23.09 -3.52 -9.02
CA TYR A 36 -23.26 -2.34 -8.19
C TYR A 36 -24.49 -1.52 -8.61
N LEU A 37 -24.65 -1.27 -9.92
CA LEU A 37 -25.79 -0.55 -10.46
C LEU A 37 -27.11 -1.29 -10.20
N ASN A 38 -27.15 -2.62 -10.42
CA ASN A 38 -28.34 -3.43 -10.13
C ASN A 38 -28.71 -3.41 -8.63
N LEU A 39 -27.72 -3.41 -7.75
CA LEU A 39 -27.94 -3.28 -6.31
C LEU A 39 -28.43 -1.88 -5.95
N LEU A 40 -27.89 -0.84 -6.59
CA LEU A 40 -28.27 0.55 -6.34
C LEU A 40 -29.75 0.82 -6.71
N GLU A 41 -30.28 0.13 -7.75
CA GLU A 41 -31.71 0.18 -8.10
C GLU A 41 -32.62 -0.44 -7.04
N LYS A 42 -32.09 -1.36 -6.22
CA LYS A 42 -32.85 -2.11 -5.21
C LYS A 42 -32.63 -1.59 -3.78
N ALA A 43 -31.45 -1.03 -3.51
CA ALA A 43 -31.08 -0.51 -2.22
C ALA A 43 -31.98 0.66 -1.80
N GLN A 44 -32.27 0.74 -0.53
CA GLN A 44 -33.03 1.87 0.02
C GLN A 44 -32.20 3.16 0.01
N LYS A 45 -30.90 3.03 0.21
CA LYS A 45 -29.95 4.16 0.23
C LYS A 45 -28.65 3.73 -0.49
N PRO A 46 -27.97 4.65 -1.18
CA PRO A 46 -26.67 4.34 -1.79
C PRO A 46 -25.63 3.83 -0.79
N GLU A 47 -25.72 4.28 0.46
CA GLU A 47 -24.82 3.88 1.55
C GLU A 47 -25.00 2.42 1.99
N ASP A 48 -26.07 1.76 1.61
CA ASP A 48 -26.33 0.34 1.90
C ASP A 48 -25.35 -0.58 1.15
N ILE A 49 -24.67 -0.03 0.13
CA ILE A 49 -23.72 -0.76 -0.70
C ILE A 49 -22.30 -0.26 -0.42
N LEU A 50 -21.44 -1.15 0.03
CA LEU A 50 -20.01 -0.91 0.22
C LEU A 50 -19.23 -1.64 -0.87
N ALA A 51 -18.50 -0.92 -1.71
CA ALA A 51 -17.57 -1.48 -2.68
C ALA A 51 -16.13 -1.22 -2.25
N ILE A 52 -15.38 -2.28 -2.07
CA ILE A 52 -14.00 -2.27 -1.62
C ILE A 52 -13.08 -2.66 -2.79
N THR A 53 -12.05 -1.85 -3.03
CA THR A 53 -11.02 -2.10 -4.04
C THR A 53 -9.64 -2.12 -3.40
N PHE A 54 -8.64 -2.62 -4.13
CA PHE A 54 -7.27 -2.71 -3.60
C PHE A 54 -6.44 -1.45 -3.83
N THR A 55 -6.75 -0.64 -4.86
CA THR A 55 -5.98 0.56 -5.21
C THR A 55 -6.85 1.79 -5.36
N LYS A 56 -6.30 2.97 -5.04
CA LYS A 56 -6.97 4.27 -5.24
C LYS A 56 -7.42 4.46 -6.70
N LYS A 57 -6.59 4.02 -7.66
CA LYS A 57 -6.91 4.10 -9.10
C LYS A 57 -8.13 3.24 -9.44
N ALA A 58 -8.20 1.99 -8.95
CA ALA A 58 -9.35 1.10 -9.19
C ALA A 58 -10.63 1.66 -8.57
N ALA A 59 -10.57 2.21 -7.34
CA ALA A 59 -11.70 2.86 -6.71
C ALA A 59 -12.20 4.08 -7.50
N ALA A 60 -11.28 4.93 -7.98
CA ALA A 60 -11.61 6.09 -8.79
C ALA A 60 -12.23 5.69 -10.14
N GLU A 61 -11.67 4.67 -10.81
CA GLU A 61 -12.18 4.15 -12.07
C GLU A 61 -13.58 3.52 -11.91
N MET A 62 -13.76 2.69 -10.88
CA MET A 62 -15.07 2.10 -10.58
C MET A 62 -16.11 3.19 -10.29
N ARG A 63 -15.77 4.18 -9.45
CA ARG A 63 -16.63 5.33 -9.15
C ARG A 63 -17.01 6.11 -10.42
N LYS A 64 -16.03 6.40 -11.28
CA LYS A 64 -16.23 7.08 -12.56
C LYS A 64 -17.24 6.31 -13.44
N ARG A 65 -17.02 5.00 -13.63
CA ARG A 65 -17.90 4.15 -14.46
C ARG A 65 -19.30 4.02 -13.88
N VAL A 66 -19.45 3.98 -12.55
CA VAL A 66 -20.79 3.99 -11.90
C VAL A 66 -21.49 5.31 -12.18
N LEU A 67 -20.82 6.45 -12.00
CA LEU A 67 -21.38 7.77 -12.22
C LEU A 67 -21.76 8.04 -13.69
N GLU A 68 -20.98 7.54 -14.65
CA GLU A 68 -21.27 7.64 -16.08
C GLU A 68 -22.57 6.92 -16.49
N ASN A 69 -23.01 5.93 -15.70
CA ASN A 69 -24.22 5.16 -15.95
C ASN A 69 -25.43 5.59 -15.11
N LEU A 70 -25.31 6.70 -14.34
CA LEU A 70 -26.37 7.18 -13.47
C LEU A 70 -26.95 8.50 -13.98
N PRO A 71 -28.29 8.63 -14.12
CA PRO A 71 -28.95 9.84 -14.61
C PRO A 71 -28.84 11.02 -13.62
N ASN A 72 -28.68 10.75 -12.33
CA ASN A 72 -28.60 11.75 -11.25
C ASN A 72 -27.23 11.72 -10.53
N ALA A 73 -26.16 11.50 -11.27
CA ALA A 73 -24.80 11.32 -10.75
C ALA A 73 -24.37 12.44 -9.78
N GLY A 74 -24.69 13.71 -10.07
CA GLY A 74 -24.31 14.86 -9.23
C GLY A 74 -24.92 14.83 -7.82
N GLU A 75 -26.12 14.27 -7.65
CA GLU A 75 -26.81 14.25 -6.36
C GLU A 75 -26.29 13.14 -5.43
N ILE A 76 -25.89 12.01 -5.99
CA ILE A 76 -25.55 10.82 -5.20
C ILE A 76 -24.05 10.50 -5.16
N ALA A 77 -23.22 11.20 -5.94
CA ALA A 77 -21.79 10.94 -6.05
C ALA A 77 -21.07 10.90 -4.69
N HIS A 78 -21.42 11.80 -3.79
CA HIS A 78 -20.84 11.89 -2.45
C HIS A 78 -21.32 10.81 -1.47
N ARG A 79 -22.42 10.11 -1.81
CA ARG A 79 -23.04 9.06 -1.01
C ARG A 79 -22.58 7.65 -1.40
N LEU A 80 -21.90 7.52 -2.55
CA LEU A 80 -21.39 6.24 -3.01
C LEU A 80 -20.20 5.81 -2.15
N ARG A 81 -20.30 4.65 -1.54
CA ARG A 81 -19.22 4.05 -0.73
C ARG A 81 -18.36 3.13 -1.59
N ILE A 82 -17.52 3.75 -2.43
CA ILE A 82 -16.54 3.07 -3.27
C ILE A 82 -15.16 3.57 -2.84
N GLU A 83 -14.40 2.74 -2.15
CA GLU A 83 -13.16 3.14 -1.50
C GLU A 83 -12.14 1.99 -1.45
N THR A 84 -10.89 2.30 -1.14
CA THR A 84 -9.91 1.24 -0.92
C THR A 84 -10.11 0.63 0.46
N ILE A 85 -9.69 -0.64 0.63
CA ILE A 85 -9.79 -1.31 1.92
C ILE A 85 -9.04 -0.56 3.02
N ASP A 86 -7.88 0.02 2.69
CA ASP A 86 -7.08 0.80 3.63
C ASP A 86 -7.76 2.12 4.03
N ALA A 87 -8.40 2.81 3.06
CA ALA A 87 -9.18 4.01 3.35
C ALA A 87 -10.38 3.68 4.25
N PHE A 88 -11.03 2.56 4.02
CA PHE A 88 -12.11 2.08 4.86
C PHE A 88 -11.62 1.75 6.27
N CYS A 89 -10.53 0.99 6.42
CA CYS A 89 -9.90 0.70 7.72
C CYS A 89 -9.55 1.99 8.47
N LEU A 90 -8.92 2.95 7.79
CA LEU A 90 -8.56 4.24 8.39
C LEU A 90 -9.79 5.01 8.84
N SER A 91 -10.86 4.98 8.06
CA SER A 91 -12.12 5.64 8.43
C SER A 91 -12.76 5.03 9.69
N LEU A 92 -12.67 3.70 9.85
CA LEU A 92 -13.15 3.00 11.04
C LEU A 92 -12.30 3.34 12.27
N ALA A 93 -10.98 3.28 12.12
CA ALA A 93 -10.04 3.60 13.20
C ALA A 93 -10.19 5.06 13.68
N ARG A 94 -10.46 5.99 12.76
CA ARG A 94 -10.72 7.41 13.09
C ARG A 94 -12.05 7.67 13.81
N GLN A 95 -13.05 6.83 13.59
CA GLN A 95 -14.34 6.97 14.27
C GLN A 95 -14.26 6.55 15.75
N LEU A 96 -13.41 5.57 16.07
CA LEU A 96 -13.19 5.07 17.42
C LEU A 96 -11.69 4.93 17.73
N PRO A 97 -10.95 6.04 17.89
CA PRO A 97 -9.50 6.01 18.02
C PRO A 97 -9.01 5.32 19.31
N VAL A 98 -9.75 5.38 20.40
CA VAL A 98 -9.39 4.73 21.67
C VAL A 98 -9.47 3.19 21.57
N PRO A 99 -10.60 2.59 21.14
CA PRO A 99 -10.65 1.15 20.87
C PRO A 99 -9.67 0.69 19.80
N ALA A 100 -9.38 1.52 18.80
CA ALA A 100 -8.37 1.26 17.78
C ALA A 100 -6.93 1.32 18.31
N GLN A 101 -6.73 1.80 19.56
CA GLN A 101 -5.44 1.97 20.24
C GLN A 101 -4.51 3.01 19.61
N PHE A 102 -5.06 4.02 18.95
CA PHE A 102 -4.26 5.12 18.38
C PHE A 102 -4.17 6.36 19.29
N GLY A 103 -5.15 6.58 20.14
CA GLY A 103 -5.27 7.82 20.90
C GLY A 103 -5.66 9.01 20.01
N VAL A 104 -4.84 9.38 19.03
CA VAL A 104 -5.13 10.35 17.96
C VAL A 104 -5.11 9.62 16.62
N ALA A 105 -5.89 10.09 15.65
CA ALA A 105 -5.91 9.48 14.31
C ALA A 105 -4.53 9.60 13.65
N PRO A 106 -3.86 8.48 13.34
CA PRO A 106 -2.51 8.53 12.79
C PRO A 106 -2.51 8.96 11.33
N GLY A 107 -1.41 9.58 10.89
CA GLY A 107 -1.02 9.61 9.48
C GLY A 107 -0.64 8.20 9.00
N ILE A 108 -0.68 7.96 7.70
CA ILE A 108 -0.14 6.72 7.13
C ILE A 108 1.32 6.98 6.77
N ALA A 109 2.24 6.18 7.33
CA ALA A 109 3.63 6.19 6.93
C ALA A 109 3.75 5.62 5.51
N GLU A 110 4.23 6.42 4.57
CA GLU A 110 4.50 5.98 3.20
C GLU A 110 5.64 4.95 3.18
N ASP A 111 6.65 5.19 4.01
CA ASP A 111 7.74 4.27 4.29
C ASP A 111 7.80 3.97 5.80
N PRO A 112 7.35 2.78 6.24
CA PRO A 112 7.39 2.40 7.64
C PRO A 112 8.72 1.78 8.10
N GLU A 113 9.68 1.49 7.21
CA GLU A 113 10.94 0.82 7.55
C GLU A 113 11.76 1.56 8.62
N PRO A 114 11.90 2.90 8.60
CA PRO A 114 12.56 3.63 9.67
C PRO A 114 11.91 3.44 11.05
N LEU A 115 10.58 3.32 11.07
CA LEU A 115 9.80 3.10 12.30
C LEU A 115 10.04 1.69 12.85
N TYR A 116 10.11 0.69 11.96
CA TYR A 116 10.46 -0.68 12.33
C TYR A 116 11.90 -0.75 12.89
N ARG A 117 12.85 -0.08 12.25
CA ARG A 117 14.25 -0.03 12.73
C ARG A 117 14.37 0.67 14.06
N GLU A 118 13.65 1.78 14.27
CA GLU A 118 13.63 2.49 15.56
C GLU A 118 13.08 1.58 16.68
N ALA A 119 11.97 0.91 16.44
CA ALA A 119 11.37 -0.03 17.40
C ALA A 119 12.29 -1.24 17.67
N ALA A 120 12.90 -1.79 16.62
CA ALA A 120 13.84 -2.90 16.72
C ALA A 120 15.10 -2.47 17.52
N TRP A 121 15.62 -1.26 17.28
CA TRP A 121 16.74 -0.71 18.03
C TRP A 121 16.40 -0.53 19.51
N ARG A 122 15.26 0.09 19.83
CA ARG A 122 14.80 0.24 21.22
C ARG A 122 14.69 -1.10 21.93
N THR A 123 14.21 -2.12 21.22
CA THR A 123 14.08 -3.49 21.75
C THR A 123 15.44 -4.13 21.96
N ALA A 124 16.32 -4.11 20.94
CA ALA A 124 17.63 -4.74 20.98
C ALA A 124 18.61 -4.05 21.94
N SER A 125 18.39 -2.78 22.30
CA SER A 125 19.21 -2.01 23.24
C SER A 125 18.86 -2.25 24.71
N ALA A 126 17.83 -3.02 25.01
CA ALA A 126 17.45 -3.40 26.38
C ALA A 126 18.29 -4.58 26.88
N PHE A 127 19.62 -4.37 27.02
CA PHE A 127 20.61 -5.43 27.34
C PHE A 127 20.36 -6.17 28.64
N ASP A 128 19.70 -5.53 29.61
CA ASP A 128 19.35 -6.13 30.91
C ASP A 128 18.16 -7.13 30.77
N ASN A 129 17.49 -7.19 29.63
CA ASN A 129 16.40 -8.11 29.38
C ASN A 129 16.97 -9.49 28.95
N PRO A 130 16.72 -10.59 29.67
CA PRO A 130 17.29 -11.90 29.37
C PRO A 130 16.98 -12.41 27.94
N PRO A 131 15.77 -12.29 27.39
CA PRO A 131 15.48 -12.60 25.98
C PRO A 131 16.37 -11.83 24.99
N VAL A 132 16.67 -10.55 25.23
CA VAL A 132 17.57 -9.75 24.39
C VAL A 132 18.99 -10.29 24.45
N ALA A 133 19.49 -10.55 25.66
CA ALA A 133 20.83 -11.11 25.86
C ALA A 133 21.00 -12.48 25.17
N ARG A 134 19.98 -13.36 25.24
CA ARG A 134 19.99 -14.65 24.55
C ARG A 134 19.98 -14.49 23.03
N LEU A 135 19.14 -13.60 22.48
CA LEU A 135 19.12 -13.31 21.06
C LEU A 135 20.47 -12.77 20.56
N LEU A 136 21.05 -11.83 21.30
CA LEU A 136 22.36 -11.28 20.93
C LEU A 136 23.47 -12.34 20.99
N ALA A 137 23.48 -13.21 22.02
CA ALA A 137 24.41 -14.33 22.10
C ALA A 137 24.24 -15.27 20.88
N HIS A 138 23.02 -15.60 20.50
CA HIS A 138 22.71 -16.43 19.31
C HIS A 138 23.19 -15.81 17.98
N LEU A 139 23.25 -14.46 17.91
CA LEU A 139 23.72 -13.70 16.75
C LEU A 139 25.18 -13.19 16.89
N ASP A 140 25.98 -13.80 17.76
CA ASP A 140 27.38 -13.43 18.03
C ASP A 140 27.54 -11.95 18.40
N ASN A 141 26.62 -11.45 19.22
CA ASN A 141 26.55 -10.04 19.70
C ASN A 141 26.48 -9.00 18.57
N ASN A 142 26.00 -9.38 17.38
CA ASN A 142 25.80 -8.49 16.26
C ASN A 142 24.47 -7.72 16.39
N VAL A 143 24.51 -6.58 17.10
CA VAL A 143 23.33 -5.73 17.34
C VAL A 143 22.72 -5.24 16.01
N GLY A 144 23.55 -4.89 15.01
CA GLY A 144 23.08 -4.43 13.71
C GLY A 144 22.26 -5.50 13.00
N ALA A 145 22.73 -6.77 13.02
CA ALA A 145 21.98 -7.90 12.48
C ALA A 145 20.67 -8.13 13.27
N ALA A 146 20.72 -8.06 14.60
CA ALA A 146 19.52 -8.22 15.44
C ALA A 146 18.46 -7.16 15.11
N VAL A 147 18.86 -5.89 14.96
CA VAL A 147 17.95 -4.78 14.57
C VAL A 147 17.33 -5.03 13.19
N THR A 148 18.14 -5.39 12.19
CA THR A 148 17.64 -5.67 10.84
C THR A 148 16.65 -6.83 10.82
N LEU A 149 16.97 -7.92 11.53
CA LEU A 149 16.13 -9.10 11.61
C LEU A 149 14.82 -8.81 12.37
N LEU A 150 14.88 -8.09 13.49
CA LEU A 150 13.69 -7.67 14.24
C LEU A 150 12.81 -6.73 13.42
N ALA A 151 13.38 -5.76 12.71
CA ALA A 151 12.64 -4.86 11.84
C ALA A 151 11.89 -5.64 10.75
N SER A 152 12.55 -6.63 10.13
CA SER A 152 11.91 -7.50 9.13
C SER A 152 10.77 -8.34 9.70
N MET A 153 10.84 -8.74 10.97
CA MET A 153 9.76 -9.42 11.67
C MET A 153 8.59 -8.47 11.98
N LEU A 154 8.88 -7.23 12.41
CA LEU A 154 7.86 -6.21 12.69
C LEU A 154 7.05 -5.85 11.44
N ALA A 155 7.67 -5.84 10.27
CA ALA A 155 6.98 -5.64 8.99
C ALA A 155 5.90 -6.70 8.71
N ARG A 156 6.04 -7.92 9.26
CA ARG A 156 5.14 -9.06 9.06
C ARG A 156 4.40 -9.48 10.34
N ARG A 157 4.21 -8.56 11.28
CA ARG A 157 3.70 -8.88 12.62
C ARG A 157 2.27 -9.42 12.64
N ASP A 158 1.44 -9.10 11.69
CA ASP A 158 0.07 -9.60 11.59
C ASP A 158 0.01 -11.12 11.35
N GLN A 159 1.05 -11.70 10.72
CA GLN A 159 1.14 -13.13 10.43
C GLN A 159 1.51 -13.97 11.66
N TRP A 160 2.37 -13.44 12.55
CA TRP A 160 2.89 -14.19 13.69
C TRP A 160 2.37 -13.72 15.05
N LEU A 161 2.01 -12.44 15.24
CA LEU A 161 1.64 -11.88 16.54
C LEU A 161 0.40 -12.57 17.15
N ARG A 162 -0.58 -12.94 16.34
CA ARG A 162 -1.77 -13.65 16.79
C ARG A 162 -1.46 -15.04 17.37
N LYS A 163 -0.40 -15.67 16.86
CA LYS A 163 0.01 -17.03 17.17
C LYS A 163 0.97 -17.10 18.36
N THR A 164 1.62 -15.95 18.64
CA THR A 164 2.58 -15.81 19.75
C THR A 164 1.96 -15.18 20.99
N GLY A 165 0.71 -14.69 20.92
CA GLY A 165 0.00 -14.06 22.05
C GLY A 165 -0.26 -15.00 23.24
N GLN A 166 -0.45 -16.30 22.97
CA GLN A 166 -0.27 -17.39 23.91
C GLN A 166 0.92 -18.18 23.39
N ALA A 167 2.11 -17.96 23.97
CA ALA A 167 3.32 -18.61 23.49
C ALA A 167 3.11 -20.14 23.46
N PRO A 168 3.23 -20.79 22.29
CA PRO A 168 3.03 -22.23 22.18
C PRO A 168 4.11 -22.96 22.99
N THR A 169 3.73 -24.06 23.58
CA THR A 169 4.67 -24.89 24.34
C THR A 169 5.56 -25.72 23.41
N ARG A 170 6.70 -26.20 23.94
CA ARG A 170 7.63 -27.06 23.20
C ARG A 170 6.92 -28.31 22.71
N GLU A 171 6.11 -28.92 23.57
CA GLU A 171 5.39 -30.14 23.28
C GLU A 171 4.35 -29.95 22.15
N GLU A 172 3.64 -28.85 22.13
CA GLU A 172 2.67 -28.52 21.07
C GLU A 172 3.35 -28.39 19.72
N LEU A 173 4.47 -27.69 19.65
CA LEU A 173 5.20 -27.49 18.40
C LEU A 173 5.90 -28.78 17.94
N GLU A 174 6.50 -29.56 18.85
CA GLU A 174 7.09 -30.86 18.52
C GLU A 174 6.02 -31.84 18.04
N PHE A 175 4.83 -31.83 18.64
CA PHE A 175 3.67 -32.63 18.20
C PHE A 175 3.24 -32.25 16.78
N SER A 176 3.24 -30.93 16.44
CA SER A 176 2.94 -30.46 15.10
C SER A 176 3.97 -30.99 14.07
N PHE A 177 5.25 -30.96 14.38
CA PHE A 177 6.30 -31.54 13.52
C PHE A 177 6.16 -33.06 13.35
N LEU A 178 5.85 -33.77 14.43
CA LEU A 178 5.64 -35.22 14.39
C LEU A 178 4.45 -35.59 13.51
N ASN A 179 3.35 -34.86 13.61
CA ASN A 179 2.15 -35.11 12.81
C ASN A 179 2.44 -34.85 11.32
N GLU A 180 3.12 -33.76 11.00
CA GLU A 180 3.48 -33.46 9.61
C GLU A 180 4.45 -34.50 9.04
N ARG A 181 5.45 -34.91 9.82
CA ARG A 181 6.37 -35.97 9.45
C ARG A 181 5.64 -37.29 9.15
N LYS A 182 4.68 -37.65 10.02
CA LYS A 182 3.87 -38.89 9.88
C LYS A 182 3.04 -38.81 8.59
N LYS A 183 2.38 -37.71 8.36
CA LYS A 183 1.56 -37.45 7.16
C LYS A 183 2.37 -37.60 5.88
N LEU A 184 3.56 -36.98 5.79
CA LEU A 184 4.44 -37.08 4.64
C LEU A 184 4.90 -38.52 4.37
N LEU A 185 5.24 -39.27 5.44
CA LEU A 185 5.59 -40.69 5.34
C LEU A 185 4.40 -41.55 4.86
N GLU A 186 3.20 -41.32 5.39
CA GLU A 186 1.99 -42.01 4.96
C GLU A 186 1.64 -41.73 3.50
N GLN A 187 1.72 -40.49 3.06
CA GLN A 187 1.51 -40.10 1.66
C GLN A 187 2.50 -40.80 0.72
N ALA A 188 3.79 -40.82 1.06
CA ALA A 188 4.79 -41.49 0.25
C ALA A 188 4.58 -43.01 0.21
N ARG A 189 4.25 -43.65 1.36
CA ARG A 189 3.95 -45.07 1.49
C ARG A 189 2.69 -45.52 0.76
N ALA A 190 1.72 -44.61 0.62
CA ALA A 190 0.54 -44.87 -0.19
C ALA A 190 0.88 -45.02 -1.69
N LEU A 191 1.94 -44.38 -2.15
CA LEU A 191 2.45 -44.46 -3.54
C LEU A 191 3.45 -45.61 -3.73
N ASP A 192 4.30 -45.87 -2.74
CA ASP A 192 5.22 -46.99 -2.70
C ASP A 192 5.46 -47.43 -1.23
N PRO A 193 5.04 -48.62 -0.83
CA PRO A 193 5.19 -49.10 0.56
C PRO A 193 6.65 -49.11 1.08
N ARG A 194 7.65 -49.09 0.20
CA ARG A 194 9.07 -49.01 0.56
C ARG A 194 9.54 -47.61 0.90
N ALA A 195 8.70 -46.57 0.70
CA ALA A 195 9.09 -45.21 0.89
C ALA A 195 9.58 -44.96 2.34
N SER A 196 10.84 -44.55 2.42
CA SER A 196 11.55 -44.17 3.66
C SER A 196 12.67 -43.20 3.29
N VAL A 197 13.29 -42.60 4.30
CA VAL A 197 14.43 -41.69 4.07
C VAL A 197 15.59 -42.42 3.38
N GLU A 198 15.86 -43.65 3.81
CA GLU A 198 16.93 -44.51 3.22
C GLU A 198 16.59 -44.86 1.78
N PHE A 199 15.32 -45.18 1.50
CA PHE A 199 14.86 -45.48 0.13
C PHE A 199 15.05 -44.28 -0.82
N VAL A 200 14.84 -43.05 -0.33
CA VAL A 200 15.08 -41.82 -1.11
C VAL A 200 16.53 -41.76 -1.58
N GLU A 201 17.50 -42.00 -0.68
CA GLU A 201 18.94 -41.95 -1.05
C GLU A 201 19.32 -43.09 -1.97
N GLU A 202 18.61 -44.20 -1.96
CA GLU A 202 18.84 -45.33 -2.86
C GLU A 202 18.31 -45.06 -4.28
N VAL A 203 17.15 -44.38 -4.43
CA VAL A 203 16.47 -44.22 -5.72
C VAL A 203 16.67 -42.86 -6.39
N LEU A 204 16.93 -41.77 -5.60
CA LEU A 204 17.15 -40.44 -6.13
C LEU A 204 18.58 -39.95 -5.95
N THR A 205 19.08 -39.21 -6.97
CA THR A 205 20.34 -38.45 -6.86
C THR A 205 20.19 -37.25 -5.97
N GLN A 206 21.27 -36.60 -5.54
CA GLN A 206 21.20 -35.32 -4.81
C GLN A 206 20.52 -34.18 -5.59
N LYS A 207 20.45 -34.33 -6.93
CA LYS A 207 19.72 -33.40 -7.82
C LYS A 207 18.24 -33.75 -7.97
N ASN A 208 17.73 -34.68 -7.16
CA ASN A 208 16.33 -35.13 -7.17
C ASN A 208 15.91 -35.83 -8.50
N THR A 209 16.85 -36.36 -9.26
CA THR A 209 16.60 -37.18 -10.46
C THR A 209 16.73 -38.65 -10.13
N TRP A 210 15.97 -39.51 -10.84
CA TRP A 210 16.08 -40.95 -10.65
C TRP A 210 17.50 -41.48 -10.88
N ARG A 211 17.96 -42.35 -10.01
CA ARG A 211 19.28 -43.07 -10.19
C ARG A 211 19.13 -44.16 -11.21
N VAL A 212 19.48 -43.89 -12.44
CA VAL A 212 19.35 -44.84 -13.57
C VAL A 212 20.03 -46.20 -13.34
N LYS A 213 21.09 -46.25 -12.51
CA LYS A 213 21.84 -47.44 -12.18
C LYS A 213 21.38 -48.17 -10.91
N SER A 214 20.40 -47.66 -10.20
CA SER A 214 19.86 -48.30 -9.00
C SER A 214 18.85 -49.37 -9.37
N ALA A 215 19.03 -50.58 -8.87
CA ALA A 215 18.05 -51.66 -9.01
C ALA A 215 16.70 -51.32 -8.37
N ALA A 216 16.70 -50.55 -7.25
CA ALA A 216 15.50 -50.08 -6.58
C ALA A 216 14.73 -49.02 -7.36
N ALA A 217 15.42 -48.26 -8.23
CA ALA A 217 14.81 -47.25 -9.10
C ALA A 217 14.32 -47.82 -10.45
N GLN A 218 14.60 -49.05 -10.75
CA GLN A 218 14.13 -49.69 -11.99
C GLN A 218 12.60 -49.79 -11.97
N GLY A 219 11.97 -49.31 -13.05
CA GLY A 219 10.50 -49.27 -13.19
C GLY A 219 9.80 -48.08 -12.49
N LEU A 220 10.53 -47.24 -11.74
CA LEU A 220 9.99 -46.05 -11.10
C LEU A 220 10.15 -44.79 -11.94
N SER A 221 11.01 -44.81 -12.97
CA SER A 221 11.25 -43.68 -13.86
C SER A 221 9.97 -43.31 -14.58
N GLY A 222 9.56 -42.03 -14.46
CA GLY A 222 8.30 -41.54 -14.99
C GLY A 222 7.16 -41.44 -13.98
N ASN A 223 7.30 -42.00 -12.75
CA ASN A 223 6.32 -41.80 -11.68
C ASN A 223 6.59 -40.46 -10.93
N GLU A 224 6.11 -39.41 -11.50
CA GLU A 224 6.31 -38.05 -10.98
C GLU A 224 5.68 -37.85 -9.61
N PRO A 225 4.44 -38.31 -9.31
CA PRO A 225 3.87 -38.21 -7.95
C PRO A 225 4.75 -38.87 -6.88
N LEU A 226 5.25 -40.09 -7.15
CA LEU A 226 6.16 -40.77 -6.23
C LEU A 226 7.48 -40.00 -6.08
N ARG A 227 8.04 -39.46 -7.16
CA ARG A 227 9.28 -38.69 -7.13
C ARG A 227 9.12 -37.47 -6.23
N GLN A 228 8.01 -36.73 -6.32
CA GLN A 228 7.72 -35.56 -5.48
C GLN A 228 7.55 -35.96 -4.01
N ALA A 229 6.82 -37.03 -3.73
CA ALA A 229 6.67 -37.55 -2.37
C ALA A 229 8.01 -37.98 -1.75
N LEU A 230 8.89 -38.61 -2.53
CA LEU A 230 10.24 -39.00 -2.09
C LEU A 230 11.14 -37.76 -1.86
N ILE A 231 10.99 -36.70 -2.66
CA ILE A 231 11.72 -35.44 -2.45
C ILE A 231 11.29 -34.80 -1.12
N ALA A 232 9.99 -34.83 -0.79
CA ALA A 232 9.48 -34.36 0.48
C ALA A 232 10.08 -35.14 1.67
N LEU A 233 10.26 -36.47 1.53
CA LEU A 233 10.91 -37.29 2.56
C LEU A 233 12.38 -36.95 2.80
N ARG A 234 13.09 -36.39 1.82
CA ARG A 234 14.48 -35.95 1.99
C ARG A 234 14.61 -34.78 2.98
N ASN A 235 13.60 -33.92 3.02
CA ASN A 235 13.55 -32.73 3.85
C ASN A 235 12.49 -32.88 4.96
N LEU A 236 12.39 -34.08 5.59
CA LEU A 236 11.45 -34.31 6.66
C LEU A 236 11.71 -33.34 7.82
N PRO A 237 10.64 -32.81 8.45
CA PRO A 237 10.79 -32.03 9.67
C PRO A 237 11.42 -32.86 10.78
N PRO A 238 12.17 -32.25 11.70
CA PRO A 238 12.73 -32.97 12.85
C PRO A 238 11.61 -33.48 13.78
N GLU A 239 11.92 -34.46 14.59
CA GLU A 239 10.96 -34.96 15.59
C GLU A 239 10.89 -34.06 16.83
N LYS A 240 12.02 -33.42 17.16
CA LYS A 240 12.19 -32.55 18.33
C LYS A 240 13.13 -31.41 18.03
N TYR A 241 13.00 -30.33 18.78
CA TYR A 241 14.02 -29.29 18.84
C TYR A 241 15.24 -29.75 19.65
N SER A 242 16.44 -29.33 19.24
CA SER A 242 17.56 -29.36 20.17
C SER A 242 17.36 -28.33 21.28
N ASP A 243 18.01 -28.52 22.44
CA ASP A 243 17.83 -27.56 23.55
C ASP A 243 18.30 -26.15 23.17
N PRO A 244 19.43 -25.93 22.46
CA PRO A 244 19.81 -24.58 22.00
C PRO A 244 18.79 -23.96 21.05
N GLN A 245 18.19 -24.75 20.14
CA GLN A 245 17.11 -24.25 19.26
C GLN A 245 15.88 -23.80 20.02
N TRP A 246 15.47 -24.62 21.02
CA TRP A 246 14.33 -24.27 21.84
C TRP A 246 14.58 -23.00 22.65
N GLU A 247 15.76 -22.87 23.29
CA GLU A 247 16.14 -21.67 24.04
C GLU A 247 16.13 -20.41 23.17
N ALA A 248 16.64 -20.50 21.93
CA ALA A 248 16.60 -19.41 20.99
C ALA A 248 15.15 -19.06 20.57
N LEU A 249 14.33 -20.08 20.29
CA LEU A 249 12.93 -19.87 19.90
C LEU A 249 12.12 -19.27 21.06
N GLU A 250 12.29 -19.76 22.27
CA GLU A 250 11.66 -19.23 23.48
C GLU A 250 12.02 -17.76 23.71
N ALA A 251 13.29 -17.40 23.54
CA ALA A 251 13.74 -16.01 23.63
C ALA A 251 13.07 -15.13 22.55
N MET A 252 12.97 -15.63 21.31
CA MET A 252 12.31 -14.91 20.23
C MET A 252 10.80 -14.74 20.48
N LEU A 253 10.11 -15.80 20.96
CA LEU A 253 8.68 -15.75 21.29
C LEU A 253 8.39 -14.77 22.44
N ALA A 254 9.30 -14.61 23.40
CA ALA A 254 9.19 -13.60 24.44
C ALA A 254 9.51 -12.18 23.93
N LEU A 255 10.46 -12.04 22.98
CA LEU A 255 10.96 -10.75 22.54
C LEU A 255 10.08 -10.10 21.47
N LEU A 256 9.52 -10.87 20.53
CA LEU A 256 8.75 -10.34 19.41
C LEU A 256 7.50 -9.55 19.85
N PRO A 257 6.71 -9.96 20.85
CA PRO A 257 5.60 -9.15 21.37
C PRO A 257 6.08 -7.82 22.00
N LEU A 258 7.25 -7.83 22.66
CA LEU A 258 7.85 -6.61 23.20
C LEU A 258 8.27 -5.65 22.07
N ALA A 259 8.85 -6.18 20.99
CA ALA A 259 9.20 -5.39 19.81
C ALA A 259 7.96 -4.76 19.17
N ALA A 260 6.86 -5.51 19.07
CA ALA A 260 5.59 -5.00 18.58
C ALA A 260 4.99 -3.91 19.50
N ALA A 261 5.15 -4.05 20.82
CA ALA A 261 4.77 -3.00 21.77
C ALA A 261 5.63 -1.73 21.61
N GLN A 262 6.95 -1.88 21.44
CA GLN A 262 7.82 -0.75 21.13
C GLN A 262 7.43 -0.05 19.82
N LEU A 263 7.05 -0.80 18.80
CA LEU A 263 6.59 -0.24 17.54
C LEU A 263 5.32 0.63 17.73
N LYS A 264 4.38 0.19 18.56
CA LYS A 264 3.20 1.02 18.90
C LYS A 264 3.58 2.33 19.58
N LEU A 265 4.59 2.31 20.47
CA LEU A 265 5.11 3.53 21.10
C LEU A 265 5.79 4.45 20.08
N VAL A 266 6.51 3.88 19.11
CA VAL A 266 7.10 4.66 18.01
C VAL A 266 6.03 5.28 17.14
N PHE A 267 4.99 4.53 16.75
CA PHE A 267 3.85 5.05 16.00
C PHE A 267 3.15 6.19 16.73
N ALA A 268 2.88 6.03 18.02
CA ALA A 268 2.26 7.06 18.84
C ALA A 268 3.14 8.32 18.95
N ALA A 269 4.45 8.17 19.11
CA ALA A 269 5.40 9.29 19.22
C ALA A 269 5.55 10.08 17.91
N ARG A 270 5.43 9.40 16.75
CA ARG A 270 5.54 10.01 15.42
C ARG A 270 4.20 10.48 14.86
N GLY A 271 3.07 10.07 15.44
CA GLY A 271 1.74 10.34 14.91
C GLY A 271 1.45 9.63 13.57
N GLU A 272 2.20 8.59 13.25
CA GLU A 272 2.11 7.82 12.01
C GLU A 272 1.91 6.34 12.32
N ALA A 273 1.29 5.59 11.40
CA ALA A 273 1.15 4.14 11.49
C ALA A 273 1.22 3.53 10.08
N ASP A 274 1.62 2.27 10.01
CA ASP A 274 1.58 1.52 8.76
C ASP A 274 0.18 0.95 8.46
N PHE A 275 -0.02 0.43 7.25
CA PHE A 275 -1.29 -0.16 6.83
C PHE A 275 -1.71 -1.35 7.70
N THR A 276 -0.77 -2.15 8.19
CA THR A 276 -1.02 -3.29 9.08
C THR A 276 -1.63 -2.83 10.40
N GLU A 277 -1.07 -1.80 11.04
CA GLU A 277 -1.60 -1.27 12.30
C GLU A 277 -2.98 -0.62 12.10
N VAL A 278 -3.18 0.07 10.96
CA VAL A 278 -4.47 0.66 10.61
C VAL A 278 -5.53 -0.43 10.43
N ALA A 279 -5.21 -1.53 9.73
CA ALA A 279 -6.12 -2.65 9.54
C ALA A 279 -6.45 -3.36 10.87
N GLN A 280 -5.44 -3.63 11.69
CA GLN A 280 -5.63 -4.21 13.03
C GLN A 280 -6.40 -3.26 13.96
N GLY A 281 -6.15 -1.96 13.86
CA GLY A 281 -6.89 -0.92 14.57
C GLY A 281 -8.38 -0.90 14.19
N ALA A 282 -8.68 -1.04 12.90
CA ALA A 282 -10.06 -1.14 12.41
C ALA A 282 -10.77 -2.39 12.97
N VAL A 283 -10.10 -3.54 12.96
CA VAL A 283 -10.64 -4.78 13.56
C VAL A 283 -10.91 -4.60 15.06
N ARG A 284 -9.98 -3.99 15.81
CA ARG A 284 -10.18 -3.67 17.23
C ARG A 284 -11.34 -2.70 17.47
N ALA A 285 -11.48 -1.68 16.61
CA ALA A 285 -12.58 -0.71 16.70
C ALA A 285 -13.96 -1.35 16.50
N LEU A 286 -14.05 -2.44 15.74
CA LEU A 286 -15.29 -3.20 15.56
C LEU A 286 -15.66 -4.07 16.77
N GLY A 287 -14.71 -4.39 17.65
CA GLY A 287 -14.91 -5.30 18.78
C GLY A 287 -14.82 -6.76 18.40
N SER A 288 -15.24 -7.66 19.29
CA SER A 288 -15.31 -9.10 19.03
C SER A 288 -16.70 -9.52 18.53
N VAL A 289 -16.83 -10.76 18.08
CA VAL A 289 -18.14 -11.34 17.71
C VAL A 289 -19.07 -11.40 18.92
N ASP A 290 -18.52 -11.74 20.09
CA ASP A 290 -19.26 -11.86 21.35
C ASP A 290 -19.51 -10.50 22.05
N ASP A 291 -18.68 -9.48 21.77
CA ASP A 291 -18.83 -8.11 22.27
C ASP A 291 -18.62 -7.09 21.12
N PRO A 292 -19.63 -6.96 20.22
CA PRO A 292 -19.56 -6.06 19.08
C PRO A 292 -19.62 -4.61 19.56
N SER A 293 -18.80 -3.76 18.91
CA SER A 293 -18.83 -2.33 19.19
C SER A 293 -20.11 -1.66 18.64
N GLU A 294 -20.47 -0.49 19.20
CA GLU A 294 -21.53 0.37 18.65
C GLU A 294 -21.30 0.69 17.16
N LEU A 295 -20.03 0.81 16.75
CA LEU A 295 -19.68 1.05 15.37
C LEU A 295 -20.05 -0.15 14.50
N LEU A 296 -19.72 -1.38 14.93
CA LEU A 296 -20.09 -2.60 14.20
C LEU A 296 -21.62 -2.72 14.10
N LEU A 297 -22.35 -2.51 15.18
CA LEU A 297 -23.81 -2.55 15.17
C LEU A 297 -24.40 -1.48 14.25
N SER A 298 -23.84 -0.28 14.23
CA SER A 298 -24.24 0.77 13.30
C SER A 298 -23.93 0.44 11.83
N LEU A 299 -22.83 -0.25 11.54
CA LEU A 299 -22.47 -0.70 10.21
C LEU A 299 -23.35 -1.87 9.77
N ASP A 300 -23.63 -2.83 10.64
CA ASP A 300 -24.53 -3.96 10.39
C ASP A 300 -25.94 -3.49 10.02
N ALA A 301 -26.41 -2.40 10.66
CA ALA A 301 -27.68 -1.78 10.31
C ALA A 301 -27.69 -0.96 9.01
N LYS A 302 -26.52 -0.66 8.43
CA LYS A 302 -26.38 0.24 7.27
C LYS A 302 -25.78 -0.43 6.05
N ILE A 303 -25.03 -1.49 6.19
CA ILE A 303 -24.38 -2.19 5.08
C ILE A 303 -25.15 -3.47 4.80
N PHE A 304 -25.79 -3.51 3.63
CA PHE A 304 -26.55 -4.68 3.18
C PHE A 304 -25.82 -5.46 2.10
N HIS A 305 -24.95 -4.78 1.35
CA HIS A 305 -24.23 -5.39 0.24
C HIS A 305 -22.76 -4.99 0.31
N ILE A 306 -21.87 -5.98 0.28
CA ILE A 306 -20.42 -5.78 0.22
C ILE A 306 -19.91 -6.36 -1.08
N LEU A 307 -19.20 -5.56 -1.87
CA LEU A 307 -18.49 -5.97 -3.08
C LEU A 307 -16.99 -5.81 -2.84
N VAL A 308 -16.20 -6.85 -3.12
CA VAL A 308 -14.74 -6.80 -2.96
C VAL A 308 -14.07 -7.16 -4.27
N ASP A 309 -13.27 -6.25 -4.80
CA ASP A 309 -12.44 -6.47 -5.99
C ASP A 309 -11.04 -6.98 -5.59
N GLU A 310 -10.37 -7.68 -6.50
CA GLU A 310 -9.01 -8.23 -6.32
C GLU A 310 -8.83 -9.04 -5.02
N PHE A 311 -9.85 -9.84 -4.67
CA PHE A 311 -9.92 -10.56 -3.41
C PHE A 311 -8.76 -11.53 -3.17
N GLN A 312 -8.06 -11.98 -4.23
CA GLN A 312 -6.86 -12.81 -4.11
C GLN A 312 -5.66 -12.10 -3.47
N ASP A 313 -5.72 -10.78 -3.31
CA ASP A 313 -4.67 -9.98 -2.68
C ASP A 313 -4.99 -9.61 -1.22
N THR A 314 -6.04 -10.20 -0.65
CA THR A 314 -6.49 -9.94 0.71
C THR A 314 -5.48 -10.49 1.73
N SER A 315 -5.14 -9.67 2.73
CA SER A 315 -4.34 -10.07 3.90
C SER A 315 -5.20 -10.73 4.99
N ILE A 316 -4.55 -11.37 5.97
CA ILE A 316 -5.24 -12.01 7.10
C ILE A 316 -6.05 -10.97 7.91
N SER A 317 -5.50 -9.78 8.15
CA SER A 317 -6.20 -8.71 8.88
C SER A 317 -7.42 -8.18 8.13
N GLN A 318 -7.34 -8.11 6.80
CA GLN A 318 -8.46 -7.70 5.95
C GLN A 318 -9.55 -8.79 5.87
N TRP A 319 -9.14 -10.06 5.86
CA TRP A 319 -10.08 -11.17 5.98
C TRP A 319 -10.87 -11.11 7.29
N GLU A 320 -10.20 -10.90 8.42
CA GLU A 320 -10.86 -10.75 9.73
C GLU A 320 -11.80 -9.54 9.76
N LEU A 321 -11.45 -8.44 9.11
CA LEU A 321 -12.35 -7.31 8.95
C LEU A 321 -13.66 -7.73 8.28
N LEU A 322 -13.60 -8.49 7.18
CA LEU A 322 -14.79 -8.99 6.49
C LEU A 322 -15.59 -9.98 7.36
N GLU A 323 -14.92 -10.86 8.09
CA GLU A 323 -15.58 -11.74 9.06
C GLU A 323 -16.35 -10.94 10.12
N ARG A 324 -15.76 -9.86 10.66
CA ARG A 324 -16.44 -8.98 11.63
C ARG A 324 -17.63 -8.27 11.02
N LEU A 325 -17.48 -7.71 9.83
CA LEU A 325 -18.55 -6.99 9.14
C LEU A 325 -19.74 -7.87 8.80
N THR A 326 -19.52 -9.17 8.59
CA THR A 326 -20.56 -10.13 8.22
C THR A 326 -21.00 -11.03 9.39
N ALA A 327 -20.49 -10.80 10.59
CA ALA A 327 -20.74 -11.68 11.76
C ALA A 327 -22.23 -11.76 12.14
N GLY A 328 -22.99 -10.66 11.97
CA GLY A 328 -24.43 -10.61 12.22
C GLY A 328 -25.31 -11.08 11.06
N TRP A 329 -24.73 -11.51 9.93
CA TRP A 329 -25.50 -11.88 8.75
C TRP A 329 -26.06 -13.30 8.84
N GLN A 330 -27.21 -13.53 8.23
CA GLN A 330 -27.86 -14.83 8.15
C GLN A 330 -28.23 -15.17 6.71
N GLN A 331 -28.23 -16.43 6.39
CA GLN A 331 -28.60 -16.86 5.05
C GLN A 331 -30.07 -16.49 4.74
N GLY A 332 -30.28 -15.74 3.63
CA GLY A 332 -31.59 -15.32 3.19
C GLY A 332 -32.14 -14.04 3.83
N ASP A 333 -31.35 -13.31 4.62
CA ASP A 333 -31.74 -12.03 5.24
C ASP A 333 -31.72 -10.84 4.28
N GLY A 334 -31.41 -11.06 3.00
CA GLY A 334 -31.34 -10.04 1.96
C GLY A 334 -29.98 -9.37 1.82
N ARG A 335 -29.03 -9.66 2.73
CA ARG A 335 -27.66 -9.17 2.69
C ARG A 335 -26.79 -10.05 1.78
N THR A 336 -25.87 -9.47 1.03
CA THR A 336 -25.04 -10.21 0.08
C THR A 336 -23.59 -9.78 0.09
N LEU A 337 -22.69 -10.77 0.00
CA LEU A 337 -21.26 -10.59 -0.21
C LEU A 337 -20.90 -11.05 -1.63
N PHE A 338 -20.24 -10.18 -2.37
CA PHE A 338 -19.77 -10.47 -3.71
C PHE A 338 -18.27 -10.22 -3.80
N VAL A 339 -17.50 -11.29 -3.90
CA VAL A 339 -16.06 -11.20 -4.00
C VAL A 339 -15.60 -11.63 -5.39
N VAL A 340 -14.72 -10.83 -6.01
CA VAL A 340 -14.17 -11.10 -7.33
C VAL A 340 -12.66 -11.11 -7.26
N GLY A 341 -12.05 -12.07 -7.92
CA GLY A 341 -10.61 -12.15 -7.97
C GLY A 341 -10.10 -13.15 -9.01
N ASP A 342 -8.80 -13.11 -9.19
CA ASP A 342 -8.08 -14.10 -10.00
C ASP A 342 -6.92 -14.66 -9.18
N PRO A 343 -7.04 -15.84 -8.59
CA PRO A 343 -5.95 -16.42 -7.78
C PRO A 343 -4.66 -16.63 -8.57
N MET A 344 -4.74 -16.74 -9.93
CA MET A 344 -3.57 -16.78 -10.80
C MET A 344 -2.84 -15.43 -10.90
N GLN A 345 -3.45 -14.32 -10.46
CA GLN A 345 -2.85 -12.98 -10.42
C GLN A 345 -2.43 -12.53 -9.02
N SER A 346 -2.42 -13.40 -8.02
CA SER A 346 -1.89 -13.07 -6.69
C SER A 346 -0.37 -13.04 -6.70
N ILE A 347 0.21 -11.85 -6.66
CA ILE A 347 1.66 -11.58 -6.73
C ILE A 347 2.15 -10.62 -5.64
N TYR A 348 1.35 -10.42 -4.57
CA TYR A 348 1.66 -9.51 -3.48
C TYR A 348 1.94 -10.23 -2.14
N ARG A 349 2.54 -11.43 -2.19
CA ARG A 349 2.94 -12.16 -0.97
C ARG A 349 3.89 -11.33 -0.10
N PHE A 350 4.72 -10.50 -0.70
CA PHE A 350 5.60 -9.58 0.03
C PHE A 350 4.83 -8.45 0.75
N ARG A 351 3.55 -8.22 0.41
CA ARG A 351 2.58 -7.34 1.07
C ARG A 351 1.51 -8.13 1.85
N GLU A 352 1.85 -9.35 2.26
CA GLU A 352 1.01 -10.21 3.11
C GLU A 352 -0.27 -10.74 2.44
N ALA A 353 -0.37 -10.65 1.12
CA ALA A 353 -1.45 -11.28 0.37
C ALA A 353 -1.36 -12.81 0.48
N GLU A 354 -2.46 -13.43 0.88
CA GLU A 354 -2.56 -14.88 1.07
C GLU A 354 -3.57 -15.48 0.09
N VAL A 355 -3.08 -16.06 -1.01
CA VAL A 355 -3.95 -16.68 -2.01
C VAL A 355 -4.79 -17.84 -1.44
N GLY A 356 -4.28 -18.48 -0.38
CA GLY A 356 -5.00 -19.50 0.37
C GLY A 356 -6.35 -19.02 0.91
N LEU A 357 -6.49 -17.73 1.25
CA LEU A 357 -7.76 -17.15 1.70
C LEU A 357 -8.82 -17.16 0.58
N PHE A 358 -8.42 -16.92 -0.67
CA PHE A 358 -9.33 -17.05 -1.81
C PHE A 358 -9.82 -18.49 -1.99
N LEU A 359 -8.90 -19.45 -1.88
CA LEU A 359 -9.22 -20.88 -2.01
C LEU A 359 -10.15 -21.34 -0.87
N ARG A 360 -9.86 -20.89 0.34
CA ARG A 360 -10.70 -21.15 1.53
C ARG A 360 -12.09 -20.53 1.37
N ALA A 361 -12.19 -19.26 0.95
CA ALA A 361 -13.47 -18.60 0.70
C ALA A 361 -14.30 -19.35 -0.35
N ARG A 362 -13.66 -19.88 -1.38
CA ARG A 362 -14.33 -20.65 -2.44
C ARG A 362 -14.85 -21.99 -1.93
N ARG A 363 -14.14 -22.64 -1.01
CA ARG A 363 -14.52 -23.94 -0.47
C ARG A 363 -15.54 -23.83 0.67
N GLU A 364 -15.34 -22.91 1.59
CA GLU A 364 -16.07 -22.82 2.85
C GLU A 364 -16.98 -21.59 2.96
N GLY A 365 -16.71 -20.54 2.19
CA GLY A 365 -17.30 -19.21 2.39
C GLY A 365 -16.65 -18.45 3.54
N LEU A 366 -17.34 -17.45 4.08
CA LEU A 366 -17.06 -16.86 5.37
C LEU A 366 -17.93 -17.53 6.45
N PRO A 367 -17.61 -17.42 7.74
CA PRO A 367 -18.33 -18.17 8.79
C PRO A 367 -19.86 -18.09 8.72
N ASN A 368 -20.43 -16.94 8.35
CA ASN A 368 -21.88 -16.72 8.29
C ASN A 368 -22.40 -16.48 6.87
N VAL A 369 -21.54 -16.53 5.86
CA VAL A 369 -21.90 -16.23 4.47
C VAL A 369 -21.41 -17.34 3.56
N LYS A 370 -22.32 -18.16 3.06
CA LYS A 370 -22.01 -19.14 2.02
C LYS A 370 -21.85 -18.42 0.68
N LEU A 371 -20.72 -18.65 0.03
CA LEU A 371 -20.42 -18.09 -1.28
C LEU A 371 -20.65 -19.14 -2.38
N GLU A 372 -21.42 -18.79 -3.40
CA GLU A 372 -21.58 -19.64 -4.58
C GLU A 372 -20.44 -19.37 -5.57
N PRO A 373 -19.69 -20.39 -6.00
CA PRO A 373 -18.59 -20.19 -6.92
C PRO A 373 -19.08 -19.97 -8.36
N ILE A 374 -18.48 -18.99 -9.03
CA ILE A 374 -18.66 -18.69 -10.44
C ILE A 374 -17.28 -18.56 -11.09
N SER A 375 -17.09 -19.15 -12.28
CA SER A 375 -15.85 -19.02 -13.05
C SER A 375 -16.14 -18.37 -14.39
N LEU A 376 -15.49 -17.24 -14.67
CA LEU A 376 -15.55 -16.58 -15.97
C LEU A 376 -14.50 -17.18 -16.91
N LYS A 377 -14.82 -17.19 -18.20
CA LYS A 377 -13.96 -17.81 -19.23
C LYS A 377 -13.63 -16.87 -20.38
N THR A 378 -14.49 -15.93 -20.73
CA THR A 378 -14.30 -15.07 -21.91
C THR A 378 -13.23 -14.00 -21.65
N ASN A 379 -12.18 -13.97 -22.48
CA ASN A 379 -11.16 -12.94 -22.48
C ASN A 379 -11.47 -11.87 -23.52
N PHE A 380 -11.68 -10.62 -23.06
CA PHE A 380 -11.98 -9.44 -23.88
C PHE A 380 -10.77 -8.53 -24.10
N ARG A 381 -9.60 -8.95 -23.63
CA ARG A 381 -8.37 -8.12 -23.67
C ARG A 381 -7.46 -8.53 -24.82
N SER A 382 -7.18 -9.80 -24.89
CA SER A 382 -6.09 -10.34 -25.73
C SER A 382 -6.65 -11.03 -26.96
N GLN A 383 -6.00 -10.83 -28.09
CA GLN A 383 -6.31 -11.51 -29.35
C GLN A 383 -6.19 -13.04 -29.23
N ALA A 384 -6.90 -13.77 -30.08
CA ALA A 384 -7.00 -15.25 -30.00
C ALA A 384 -5.65 -15.99 -30.02
N GLY A 385 -4.65 -15.48 -30.75
CA GLY A 385 -3.32 -16.08 -30.78
C GLY A 385 -2.60 -16.03 -29.42
N LEU A 386 -2.75 -14.93 -28.67
CA LEU A 386 -2.22 -14.82 -27.31
C LEU A 386 -2.98 -15.73 -26.33
N VAL A 387 -4.32 -15.76 -26.42
CA VAL A 387 -5.14 -16.60 -25.54
C VAL A 387 -4.83 -18.09 -25.78
N GLY A 388 -4.62 -18.50 -27.03
CA GLY A 388 -4.19 -19.86 -27.35
C GLY A 388 -2.86 -20.20 -26.72
N PHE A 389 -1.87 -19.32 -26.82
CA PHE A 389 -0.57 -19.48 -26.17
C PHE A 389 -0.71 -19.56 -24.65
N PHE A 390 -1.53 -18.71 -24.03
CA PHE A 390 -1.71 -18.75 -22.58
C PHE A 390 -2.31 -20.08 -22.13
N ASN A 391 -3.33 -20.57 -22.83
CA ASN A 391 -3.96 -21.85 -22.50
C ASN A 391 -2.99 -23.03 -22.63
N GLU A 392 -2.13 -23.03 -23.66
CA GLU A 392 -1.15 -24.10 -23.86
C GLU A 392 -0.02 -24.06 -22.84
N VAL A 393 0.55 -22.88 -22.62
CA VAL A 393 1.77 -22.71 -21.84
C VAL A 393 1.49 -22.76 -20.34
N PHE A 394 0.46 -22.04 -19.89
CA PHE A 394 0.20 -21.96 -18.45
C PHE A 394 -0.45 -23.23 -17.90
N ASP A 395 -1.13 -24.04 -18.70
CA ASP A 395 -1.59 -25.35 -18.30
C ASP A 395 -0.43 -26.29 -17.92
N ARG A 396 0.73 -26.12 -18.58
CA ARG A 396 1.95 -26.89 -18.27
C ARG A 396 2.79 -26.29 -17.14
N ILE A 397 2.67 -24.99 -16.87
CA ILE A 397 3.47 -24.27 -15.88
C ILE A 397 2.80 -24.29 -14.50
N PHE A 398 1.48 -24.10 -14.44
CA PHE A 398 0.76 -24.06 -13.18
C PHE A 398 0.62 -25.46 -12.57
N PRO A 399 0.56 -25.55 -11.22
CA PRO A 399 0.27 -26.79 -10.52
C PRO A 399 -1.05 -27.40 -10.99
N GLN A 400 -1.13 -28.72 -11.09
CA GLN A 400 -2.36 -29.42 -11.47
C GLN A 400 -3.33 -29.57 -10.29
N GLU A 401 -2.83 -29.53 -9.07
CA GLU A 401 -3.60 -29.65 -7.83
C GLU A 401 -3.58 -28.32 -7.05
N GLU A 402 -4.69 -28.07 -6.40
CA GLU A 402 -4.88 -26.92 -5.53
C GLU A 402 -4.29 -27.17 -4.14
N SER A 403 -3.54 -26.20 -3.61
CA SER A 403 -2.99 -26.27 -2.26
C SER A 403 -3.09 -24.91 -1.56
N GLU A 404 -3.88 -24.86 -0.50
CA GLU A 404 -4.00 -23.68 0.36
C GLU A 404 -2.66 -23.36 1.04
N ALA A 405 -1.90 -24.37 1.43
CA ALA A 405 -0.65 -24.22 2.16
C ALA A 405 0.50 -23.62 1.29
N SER A 406 0.63 -24.03 0.03
CA SER A 406 1.64 -23.52 -0.89
C SER A 406 1.12 -22.37 -1.78
N GLY A 407 -0.19 -22.08 -1.74
CA GLY A 407 -0.84 -21.17 -2.66
C GLY A 407 -0.83 -21.67 -4.11
N ALA A 408 -0.77 -22.99 -4.30
CA ALA A 408 -0.84 -23.62 -5.60
C ALA A 408 -2.27 -23.53 -6.16
N VAL A 409 -2.38 -23.06 -7.39
CA VAL A 409 -3.67 -22.85 -8.08
C VAL A 409 -3.57 -23.46 -9.47
N PRO A 410 -4.50 -24.33 -9.88
CA PRO A 410 -4.57 -24.84 -11.24
C PRO A 410 -4.87 -23.73 -12.24
N TYR A 411 -4.38 -23.90 -13.44
CA TYR A 411 -4.69 -22.98 -14.53
C TYR A 411 -6.18 -23.03 -14.89
N SER A 412 -6.78 -21.87 -15.10
CA SER A 412 -8.17 -21.73 -15.58
C SER A 412 -8.16 -21.22 -17.03
N PRO A 413 -8.48 -22.07 -18.01
CA PRO A 413 -8.40 -21.71 -19.43
C PRO A 413 -9.41 -20.63 -19.80
N ALA A 414 -9.00 -19.75 -20.73
CA ALA A 414 -9.82 -18.65 -21.23
C ALA A 414 -10.25 -18.90 -22.68
N ALA A 415 -11.43 -18.37 -23.04
CA ALA A 415 -11.94 -18.34 -24.42
C ALA A 415 -11.72 -16.94 -25.01
N PRO A 416 -11.11 -16.80 -26.21
CA PRO A 416 -10.89 -15.50 -26.81
C PRO A 416 -12.21 -14.89 -27.29
N ASN A 417 -12.38 -13.57 -27.08
CA ASN A 417 -13.47 -12.81 -27.71
C ASN A 417 -13.05 -12.22 -29.05
N ASP A 418 -11.81 -11.75 -29.13
CA ASP A 418 -11.25 -11.07 -30.27
C ASP A 418 -10.52 -12.05 -31.19
N PRO A 419 -10.63 -11.90 -32.53
CA PRO A 419 -10.00 -12.80 -33.51
C PRO A 419 -8.48 -12.72 -33.44
N ALA A 420 -7.80 -13.71 -34.01
CA ALA A 420 -6.35 -13.68 -34.16
C ALA A 420 -5.92 -12.57 -35.14
N LEU A 421 -4.89 -11.82 -34.76
CA LEU A 421 -4.27 -10.83 -35.61
C LEU A 421 -3.22 -11.49 -36.54
N PRO A 422 -2.97 -10.94 -37.75
CA PRO A 422 -1.91 -11.44 -38.65
C PRO A 422 -0.54 -11.42 -37.98
N GLY A 423 0.28 -12.43 -38.30
CA GLY A 423 1.64 -12.60 -37.77
C GLY A 423 1.68 -13.30 -36.39
N GLU A 424 2.88 -13.54 -35.90
CA GLU A 424 3.09 -14.25 -34.63
C GLU A 424 2.63 -13.44 -33.46
N ALA A 425 1.80 -14.03 -32.61
CA ALA A 425 1.30 -13.38 -31.40
C ALA A 425 2.35 -13.33 -30.29
N VAL A 426 3.19 -14.38 -30.19
CA VAL A 426 4.25 -14.51 -29.21
C VAL A 426 5.56 -14.88 -29.92
N THR A 427 6.64 -14.16 -29.59
CA THR A 427 7.96 -14.42 -30.15
C THR A 427 8.98 -14.56 -29.03
N TRP A 428 9.74 -15.67 -29.06
CA TRP A 428 10.86 -15.88 -28.17
C TRP A 428 12.15 -15.35 -28.83
N HIS A 429 12.95 -14.61 -28.04
CA HIS A 429 14.23 -14.07 -28.47
C HIS A 429 15.36 -14.60 -27.58
N VAL A 430 16.30 -15.32 -28.21
CA VAL A 430 17.53 -15.77 -27.56
C VAL A 430 18.62 -14.75 -27.86
N CYS A 431 19.18 -14.15 -26.81
CA CYS A 431 20.21 -13.14 -26.91
C CYS A 431 21.54 -13.67 -26.34
N GLN A 432 22.67 -13.25 -26.93
CA GLN A 432 23.99 -13.67 -26.48
C GLN A 432 24.35 -13.06 -25.11
N ASP A 433 24.01 -11.77 -24.93
CA ASP A 433 24.25 -11.03 -23.73
C ASP A 433 23.24 -9.88 -23.58
N SER A 434 23.37 -9.11 -22.49
CA SER A 434 22.47 -7.99 -22.17
C SER A 434 22.60 -6.81 -23.13
N VAL A 435 23.74 -6.65 -23.82
CA VAL A 435 23.93 -5.55 -24.80
C VAL A 435 23.17 -5.89 -26.09
N VAL A 436 23.27 -7.14 -26.54
CA VAL A 436 22.51 -7.66 -27.71
C VAL A 436 21.01 -7.60 -27.39
N GLU A 437 20.61 -7.99 -26.18
CA GLU A 437 19.22 -7.88 -25.72
C GLU A 437 18.71 -6.43 -25.79
N ALA A 438 19.48 -5.46 -25.29
CA ALA A 438 19.12 -4.04 -25.33
C ALA A 438 18.98 -3.52 -26.78
N GLY A 439 19.89 -3.89 -27.67
CA GLY A 439 19.79 -3.55 -29.09
C GLY A 439 18.57 -4.17 -29.78
N LYS A 440 18.19 -5.39 -29.42
CA LYS A 440 16.98 -6.06 -29.92
C LYS A 440 15.71 -5.32 -29.42
N ILE A 441 15.69 -4.94 -28.15
CA ILE A 441 14.57 -4.18 -27.55
C ILE A 441 14.39 -2.85 -28.30
N VAL A 442 15.45 -2.10 -28.57
CA VAL A 442 15.39 -0.86 -29.35
C VAL A 442 14.71 -1.07 -30.70
N ARG A 443 15.03 -2.18 -31.41
CA ARG A 443 14.37 -2.52 -32.67
C ARG A 443 12.90 -2.85 -32.50
N LEU A 444 12.56 -3.71 -31.55
CA LEU A 444 11.18 -4.13 -31.27
C LEU A 444 10.29 -2.95 -30.87
N VAL A 445 10.81 -2.01 -30.09
CA VAL A 445 10.07 -0.81 -29.71
C VAL A 445 9.80 0.10 -30.92
N LYS A 446 10.76 0.22 -31.85
CA LYS A 446 10.56 0.99 -33.10
C LYS A 446 9.56 0.34 -34.06
N GLU A 447 9.43 -0.98 -34.02
CA GLU A 447 8.52 -1.78 -34.84
C GLU A 447 7.13 -1.92 -34.20
N ALA A 448 6.98 -1.63 -32.89
CA ALA A 448 5.73 -1.78 -32.16
C ALA A 448 4.69 -0.78 -32.64
N GLU A 449 3.47 -1.29 -32.92
CA GLU A 449 2.31 -0.47 -33.22
C GLU A 449 1.50 -0.18 -31.94
N GLY A 450 1.18 1.09 -31.69
CA GLY A 450 0.42 1.53 -30.52
C GLY A 450 1.25 1.53 -29.23
N ASN A 451 0.57 1.52 -28.07
CA ASN A 451 1.24 1.58 -26.78
C ASN A 451 2.06 0.33 -26.50
N CYS A 452 3.30 0.54 -26.07
CA CYS A 452 4.28 -0.51 -25.80
C CYS A 452 4.75 -0.45 -24.34
N ALA A 453 4.91 -1.62 -23.72
CA ALA A 453 5.47 -1.73 -22.38
C ALA A 453 6.66 -2.67 -22.30
N LEU A 454 7.69 -2.24 -21.59
CA LEU A 454 8.83 -3.03 -21.17
C LEU A 454 8.64 -3.38 -19.68
N LEU A 455 8.34 -4.65 -19.42
CA LEU A 455 8.05 -5.11 -18.07
C LEU A 455 9.23 -5.90 -17.51
N VAL A 456 9.79 -5.45 -16.41
CA VAL A 456 10.94 -6.10 -15.78
C VAL A 456 10.57 -6.71 -14.43
N ARG A 457 11.21 -7.81 -14.08
CA ARG A 457 11.06 -8.39 -12.73
C ARG A 457 11.79 -7.55 -11.69
N ASN A 458 13.00 -7.10 -12.03
CA ASN A 458 13.82 -6.22 -11.19
C ASN A 458 14.56 -5.20 -12.07
N ARG A 459 14.98 -4.10 -11.44
CA ARG A 459 15.61 -2.96 -12.11
C ARG A 459 16.99 -3.29 -12.73
N GLY A 460 17.68 -4.30 -12.20
CA GLY A 460 18.98 -4.72 -12.74
C GLY A 460 18.95 -5.14 -14.21
N ALA A 461 17.78 -5.46 -14.77
CA ALA A 461 17.62 -5.74 -16.20
C ALA A 461 17.77 -4.47 -17.07
N LEU A 462 17.59 -3.27 -16.51
CA LEU A 462 17.53 -2.01 -17.24
C LEU A 462 18.90 -1.34 -17.46
N VAL A 463 19.95 -1.84 -16.82
CA VAL A 463 21.30 -1.21 -16.82
C VAL A 463 21.82 -0.96 -18.23
N GLU A 464 21.63 -1.89 -19.17
CA GLU A 464 22.04 -1.74 -20.58
C GLU A 464 20.90 -1.20 -21.46
N ILE A 465 19.64 -1.47 -21.08
CA ILE A 465 18.46 -1.14 -21.88
C ILE A 465 18.21 0.37 -21.89
N VAL A 466 18.21 1.02 -20.73
CA VAL A 466 17.92 2.45 -20.63
C VAL A 466 18.94 3.31 -21.40
N PRO A 467 20.27 3.09 -21.28
CA PRO A 467 21.24 3.80 -22.09
C PRO A 467 21.04 3.58 -23.60
N ALA A 468 20.71 2.35 -24.03
CA ALA A 468 20.48 2.04 -25.43
C ALA A 468 19.24 2.74 -25.99
N LEU A 469 18.15 2.83 -25.23
CA LEU A 469 16.94 3.55 -25.59
C LEU A 469 17.22 5.07 -25.73
N LYS A 470 17.94 5.66 -24.77
CA LYS A 470 18.37 7.07 -24.81
C LYS A 470 19.27 7.35 -26.02
N ALA A 471 20.25 6.50 -26.30
CA ALA A 471 21.14 6.62 -27.47
C ALA A 471 20.36 6.52 -28.79
N ALA A 472 19.29 5.74 -28.84
CA ALA A 472 18.41 5.60 -30.00
C ALA A 472 17.36 6.73 -30.12
N GLY A 473 17.35 7.70 -29.21
CA GLY A 473 16.40 8.82 -29.17
C GLY A 473 14.95 8.37 -28.90
N ILE A 474 14.75 7.21 -28.29
CA ILE A 474 13.44 6.72 -27.94
C ILE A 474 13.02 7.34 -26.62
N ARG A 475 11.88 8.04 -26.64
CA ARG A 475 11.26 8.59 -25.44
C ARG A 475 10.54 7.51 -24.69
N PHE A 476 10.60 7.52 -23.38
CA PHE A 476 9.93 6.54 -22.54
C PHE A 476 9.49 7.14 -21.19
N ARG A 477 8.45 6.59 -20.64
CA ARG A 477 7.97 6.89 -19.29
C ARG A 477 8.41 5.78 -18.34
N ALA A 478 9.36 6.08 -17.46
CA ALA A 478 9.83 5.14 -16.44
C ALA A 478 9.07 5.35 -15.12
N ILE A 479 8.42 4.30 -14.61
CA ILE A 479 7.66 4.37 -13.37
C ILE A 479 8.47 3.70 -12.26
N GLU A 480 8.95 4.50 -11.28
CA GLU A 480 9.75 4.05 -10.14
C GLU A 480 11.00 3.22 -10.55
N ILE A 481 11.72 3.67 -11.56
CA ILE A 481 12.89 2.97 -12.09
C ILE A 481 14.19 3.61 -11.63
N ASP A 482 14.36 4.92 -11.85
CA ASP A 482 15.56 5.66 -11.53
C ASP A 482 15.51 6.15 -10.08
N LYS A 483 16.47 5.75 -9.27
CA LYS A 483 16.58 6.25 -7.90
C LYS A 483 16.95 7.73 -7.91
N LEU A 484 16.20 8.53 -7.18
CA LEU A 484 16.42 9.98 -7.09
C LEU A 484 17.82 10.30 -6.55
N GLY A 485 18.26 9.57 -5.54
CA GLY A 485 19.57 9.75 -4.91
C GLY A 485 20.78 9.47 -5.83
N GLU A 486 20.58 8.76 -6.96
CA GLU A 486 21.64 8.50 -7.95
C GLU A 486 21.79 9.62 -9.00
N LYS A 487 20.84 10.57 -9.05
CA LYS A 487 20.87 11.70 -9.98
C LYS A 487 21.93 12.72 -9.58
N GLN A 488 22.72 13.18 -10.56
CA GLN A 488 23.83 14.12 -10.30
C GLN A 488 23.33 15.42 -9.65
N VAL A 489 22.24 15.99 -10.13
CA VAL A 489 21.66 17.23 -9.59
C VAL A 489 21.26 17.07 -8.13
N VAL A 490 20.74 15.89 -7.76
CA VAL A 490 20.32 15.57 -6.38
C VAL A 490 21.54 15.38 -5.48
N GLN A 491 22.58 14.70 -5.95
CA GLN A 491 23.85 14.56 -5.23
C GLN A 491 24.51 15.92 -4.96
N ASP A 492 24.48 16.80 -5.94
CA ASP A 492 25.03 18.16 -5.81
C ASP A 492 24.20 19.00 -4.81
N LEU A 493 22.84 18.91 -4.86
CA LEU A 493 21.95 19.56 -3.90
C LEU A 493 22.10 19.00 -2.49
N PHE A 494 22.26 17.70 -2.36
CA PHE A 494 22.49 17.05 -1.07
C PHE A 494 23.82 17.51 -0.45
N ALA A 495 24.89 17.60 -1.25
CA ALA A 495 26.16 18.16 -0.82
C ALA A 495 26.01 19.65 -0.43
N LEU A 496 25.24 20.42 -1.18
CA LEU A 496 24.96 21.83 -0.85
C LEU A 496 24.21 21.97 0.47
N THR A 497 23.20 21.15 0.69
CA THR A 497 22.42 21.12 1.94
C THR A 497 23.32 20.83 3.13
N ARG A 498 24.20 19.83 3.04
CA ARG A 498 25.16 19.49 4.09
C ARG A 498 26.16 20.62 4.34
N ALA A 499 26.70 21.23 3.30
CA ALA A 499 27.65 22.32 3.43
C ALA A 499 27.03 23.55 4.09
N LEU A 500 25.79 23.92 3.76
CA LEU A 500 25.07 25.05 4.35
C LEU A 500 24.69 24.84 5.82
N THR A 501 24.56 23.60 6.25
CA THR A 501 24.18 23.24 7.63
C THR A 501 25.40 22.94 8.52
N HIS A 502 26.48 22.42 7.94
CA HIS A 502 27.67 22.01 8.69
C HIS A 502 28.98 22.55 8.07
N LEU A 503 29.49 23.66 8.59
CA LEU A 503 30.67 24.34 8.05
C LEU A 503 31.94 23.49 8.05
N ALA A 504 32.06 22.51 8.97
CA ALA A 504 33.18 21.60 9.05
C ALA A 504 33.03 20.33 8.19
N ASP A 505 31.94 20.15 7.48
CA ASP A 505 31.78 19.03 6.53
C ASP A 505 32.63 19.24 5.28
N ARG A 506 33.91 18.95 5.42
CA ARG A 506 34.92 19.16 4.38
C ARG A 506 34.55 18.49 3.06
N VAL A 507 33.98 17.27 3.12
CA VAL A 507 33.61 16.51 1.92
C VAL A 507 32.51 17.23 1.15
N ALA A 508 31.45 17.65 1.84
CA ALA A 508 30.36 18.39 1.21
C ALA A 508 30.83 19.72 0.61
N TRP A 509 31.65 20.48 1.32
CA TRP A 509 32.24 21.74 0.83
C TRP A 509 33.10 21.53 -0.41
N LEU A 510 33.97 20.52 -0.42
CA LEU A 510 34.78 20.23 -1.61
C LEU A 510 33.90 19.72 -2.77
N ALA A 511 32.86 18.96 -2.50
CA ALA A 511 31.92 18.50 -3.53
C ALA A 511 31.24 19.68 -4.23
N ILE A 512 30.68 20.65 -3.49
CA ILE A 512 30.03 21.83 -4.10
C ILE A 512 30.99 22.73 -4.88
N LEU A 513 32.25 22.83 -4.46
CA LEU A 513 33.27 23.55 -5.22
C LEU A 513 33.63 22.83 -6.53
N ARG A 514 33.47 21.50 -6.58
CA ARG A 514 33.68 20.70 -7.78
C ARG A 514 32.47 20.72 -8.71
N ALA A 515 31.28 20.94 -8.15
CA ALA A 515 30.02 20.96 -8.89
C ALA A 515 30.06 21.88 -10.11
N PRO A 516 29.29 21.61 -11.17
CA PRO A 516 29.36 22.34 -12.46
C PRO A 516 29.18 23.85 -12.33
N TRP A 517 28.42 24.32 -11.36
CA TRP A 517 28.16 25.72 -11.12
C TRP A 517 29.35 26.51 -10.53
N VAL A 518 30.36 25.84 -9.94
CA VAL A 518 31.63 26.46 -9.50
C VAL A 518 32.78 26.00 -10.39
N GLY A 519 32.92 24.68 -10.55
CA GLY A 519 33.77 24.07 -11.57
C GLY A 519 35.28 24.10 -11.28
N LEU A 520 35.72 24.15 -10.04
CA LEU A 520 37.15 24.12 -9.70
C LEU A 520 37.81 22.85 -10.24
N SER A 521 39.05 23.02 -10.75
CA SER A 521 39.87 21.88 -11.18
C SER A 521 40.57 21.20 -10.02
N LEU A 522 41.01 19.94 -10.23
CA LEU A 522 41.82 19.24 -9.20
C LEU A 522 43.12 19.98 -8.86
N ALA A 523 43.69 20.71 -9.82
CA ALA A 523 44.86 21.55 -9.58
C ALA A 523 44.55 22.69 -8.60
N ASP A 524 43.36 23.30 -8.69
CA ASP A 524 42.90 24.29 -7.73
C ASP A 524 42.72 23.71 -6.32
N PHE A 525 42.19 22.48 -6.26
CA PHE A 525 42.06 21.77 -4.97
C PHE A 525 43.38 21.50 -4.31
N SER A 526 44.34 20.94 -5.03
CA SER A 526 45.69 20.70 -4.48
C SER A 526 46.38 22.01 -4.02
N ARG A 527 46.21 23.08 -4.83
CA ARG A 527 46.85 24.37 -4.47
C ARG A 527 46.23 25.04 -3.27
N HIS A 528 44.92 25.02 -3.10
CA HIS A 528 44.23 25.86 -2.12
C HIS A 528 43.73 25.11 -0.87
N PHE A 529 43.47 23.82 -1.00
CA PHE A 529 42.76 23.06 0.03
C PHE A 529 43.52 21.83 0.56
N GLU A 530 44.61 21.38 -0.10
CA GLU A 530 45.37 20.20 0.30
C GLU A 530 46.18 20.51 1.55
N ASN A 531 46.24 19.52 2.47
CA ASN A 531 47.00 19.57 3.74
C ASN A 531 46.66 20.80 4.62
N LYS A 532 45.43 21.31 4.57
CA LYS A 532 44.95 22.41 5.41
C LYS A 532 44.01 21.85 6.49
N THR A 533 44.12 22.45 7.68
CA THR A 533 43.34 22.07 8.88
C THR A 533 42.13 22.97 9.10
N GLU A 534 42.11 24.16 8.49
CA GLU A 534 41.02 25.13 8.55
C GLU A 534 39.79 24.60 7.83
N THR A 535 38.64 25.15 8.12
CA THR A 535 37.43 24.86 7.38
C THR A 535 37.56 25.36 5.94
N VAL A 536 36.88 24.68 4.99
CA VAL A 536 36.96 25.09 3.60
C VAL A 536 36.42 26.51 3.39
N TRP A 537 35.42 26.94 4.17
CA TRP A 537 34.93 28.30 4.15
C TRP A 537 35.95 29.35 4.59
N GLU A 538 36.71 29.12 5.67
CA GLU A 538 37.79 29.97 6.09
C GLU A 538 38.91 30.06 5.03
N LEU A 539 39.26 28.95 4.41
CA LEU A 539 40.23 28.93 3.32
C LEU A 539 39.80 29.78 2.13
N ILE A 540 38.51 29.70 1.74
CA ILE A 540 37.94 30.51 0.67
C ILE A 540 38.02 32.02 0.98
N GLN A 541 37.84 32.39 2.24
CA GLN A 541 38.02 33.79 2.67
C GLN A 541 39.46 34.25 2.58
N HIS A 542 40.43 33.39 2.94
CA HIS A 542 41.85 33.70 2.87
C HIS A 542 42.43 33.76 1.43
N VAL A 543 41.94 32.90 0.51
CA VAL A 543 42.43 32.85 -0.88
C VAL A 543 42.30 34.21 -1.58
N GLN A 544 41.32 35.02 -1.24
CA GLN A 544 41.09 36.34 -1.82
C GLN A 544 42.29 37.29 -1.65
N HIS A 545 43.01 37.14 -0.52
CA HIS A 545 44.13 38.01 -0.21
C HIS A 545 45.42 37.61 -0.95
N VAL A 546 45.45 36.44 -1.56
CA VAL A 546 46.65 35.84 -2.18
C VAL A 546 46.56 35.74 -3.69
N GLN A 547 45.39 35.39 -4.23
CA GLN A 547 45.19 35.20 -5.68
C GLN A 547 43.72 35.39 -6.08
N HIS A 548 43.47 36.08 -7.18
CA HIS A 548 42.12 36.24 -7.75
C HIS A 548 41.70 34.97 -8.48
N VAL A 549 40.64 34.30 -8.02
CA VAL A 549 40.00 33.16 -8.65
C VAL A 549 38.52 33.50 -8.90
N PRO A 550 38.13 33.88 -10.10
CA PRO A 550 36.78 34.42 -10.39
C PRO A 550 35.63 33.52 -9.95
N ALA A 551 35.81 32.19 -10.04
CA ALA A 551 34.81 31.22 -9.58
C ALA A 551 34.60 31.27 -8.06
N LEU A 552 35.68 31.42 -7.29
CA LEU A 552 35.60 31.54 -5.83
C LEU A 552 35.02 32.89 -5.38
N ASP A 553 35.29 33.97 -6.12
CA ASP A 553 34.72 35.27 -5.80
C ASP A 553 33.22 35.29 -6.00
N ARG A 554 32.70 34.71 -7.09
CA ARG A 554 31.26 34.54 -7.33
C ARG A 554 30.66 33.62 -6.25
N PHE A 555 31.26 32.47 -5.99
CA PHE A 555 30.81 31.51 -4.96
C PHE A 555 30.70 32.20 -3.60
N ARG A 556 31.71 32.95 -3.19
CA ARG A 556 31.70 33.67 -1.91
C ARG A 556 30.62 34.75 -1.86
N ALA A 557 30.42 35.51 -2.95
CA ALA A 557 29.38 36.53 -3.02
C ALA A 557 27.97 35.96 -2.78
N VAL A 558 27.71 34.74 -3.21
CA VAL A 558 26.44 34.07 -3.00
C VAL A 558 26.37 33.40 -1.58
N LEU A 559 27.45 32.73 -1.16
CA LEU A 559 27.40 31.95 0.08
C LEU A 559 27.50 32.83 1.36
N ALA A 560 28.22 33.96 1.33
CA ALA A 560 28.38 34.80 2.53
C ALA A 560 27.03 35.31 3.06
N PRO A 561 26.13 35.93 2.24
CA PRO A 561 24.81 36.35 2.71
C PRO A 561 23.91 35.15 3.17
N ALA A 562 24.06 33.99 2.51
CA ALA A 562 23.28 32.80 2.87
C ALA A 562 23.69 32.22 4.24
N LEU A 563 24.99 32.27 4.55
CA LEU A 563 25.53 31.84 5.84
C LEU A 563 25.23 32.84 6.96
N ASP A 564 25.32 34.14 6.68
CA ASP A 564 24.94 35.21 7.62
C ASP A 564 23.45 35.16 7.97
N GLY A 565 22.63 34.84 6.98
CA GLY A 565 21.19 34.68 7.09
C GLY A 565 20.70 33.29 7.50
N ARG A 566 21.57 32.38 7.95
CA ARG A 566 21.26 30.96 8.16
C ARG A 566 20.13 30.66 9.14
N LEU A 567 19.74 31.60 9.98
CA LEU A 567 18.61 31.48 10.91
C LEU A 567 17.31 32.10 10.37
N ARG A 568 17.30 32.55 9.12
CA ARG A 568 16.12 33.17 8.48
C ARG A 568 15.59 32.27 7.36
N GLY A 569 14.27 32.09 7.32
CA GLY A 569 13.60 31.25 6.35
C GLY A 569 13.82 29.75 6.57
N THR A 570 13.31 28.95 5.68
CA THR A 570 13.43 27.48 5.71
C THR A 570 14.79 27.03 5.16
N LEU A 571 15.19 25.82 5.47
CA LEU A 571 16.39 25.22 4.86
C LEU A 571 16.18 25.00 3.35
N ARG A 572 14.96 24.58 2.95
CA ARG A 572 14.59 24.49 1.54
C ARG A 572 14.84 25.82 0.81
N ASP A 573 14.27 26.92 1.28
CA ASP A 573 14.42 28.24 0.62
C ASP A 573 15.89 28.64 0.48
N ARG A 574 16.71 28.32 1.48
CA ARG A 574 18.13 28.66 1.48
C ARG A 574 18.90 27.82 0.46
N VAL A 575 18.67 26.52 0.43
CA VAL A 575 19.34 25.62 -0.52
C VAL A 575 18.96 25.98 -1.95
N GLU A 576 17.66 26.14 -2.21
CA GLU A 576 17.12 26.50 -3.50
C GLU A 576 17.67 27.85 -3.99
N ARG A 577 17.60 28.88 -3.17
CA ARG A 577 18.10 30.20 -3.50
C ARG A 577 19.59 30.17 -3.83
N VAL A 578 20.43 29.52 -3.01
CA VAL A 578 21.88 29.42 -3.25
C VAL A 578 22.14 28.66 -4.56
N TRP A 579 21.40 27.58 -4.82
CA TRP A 579 21.54 26.82 -6.05
C TRP A 579 21.16 27.64 -7.29
N LEU A 580 20.07 28.42 -7.21
CA LEU A 580 19.63 29.32 -8.27
C LEU A 580 20.66 30.43 -8.52
N GLU A 581 21.14 31.13 -7.45
CA GLU A 581 22.10 32.21 -7.54
C GLU A 581 23.49 31.75 -8.04
N LEU A 582 23.88 30.50 -7.74
CA LEU A 582 25.09 29.86 -8.29
C LEU A 582 24.92 29.43 -9.75
N GLY A 583 23.72 29.46 -10.32
CA GLY A 583 23.44 29.06 -11.67
C GLY A 583 23.30 27.55 -11.88
N GLY A 584 22.87 26.83 -10.85
CA GLY A 584 22.63 25.36 -10.88
C GLY A 584 21.74 24.93 -12.05
N PRO A 585 20.57 25.57 -12.28
CA PRO A 585 19.68 25.20 -13.38
C PRO A 585 20.29 25.32 -14.76
N ALA A 586 21.28 26.22 -14.96
CA ALA A 586 21.98 26.36 -16.25
C ALA A 586 23.00 25.21 -16.49
N CYS A 587 23.30 24.41 -15.47
CA CYS A 587 24.27 23.31 -15.54
C CYS A 587 23.63 21.92 -15.71
N VAL A 588 22.31 21.80 -15.57
CA VAL A 588 21.62 20.53 -15.73
C VAL A 588 21.63 20.03 -17.17
N ALA A 589 21.52 18.70 -17.35
CA ALA A 589 21.54 18.10 -18.67
C ALA A 589 20.24 18.35 -19.45
N GLY A 590 19.10 18.28 -18.76
CA GLY A 590 17.77 18.44 -19.34
C GLY A 590 16.73 18.96 -18.35
N PRO A 591 15.49 19.16 -18.81
CA PRO A 591 14.38 19.59 -17.95
C PRO A 591 14.02 18.57 -16.87
N GLU A 592 14.28 17.27 -17.10
CA GLU A 592 14.07 16.19 -16.15
C GLU A 592 14.87 16.40 -14.85
N ASP A 593 16.11 16.88 -14.97
CA ASP A 593 16.94 17.17 -13.80
C ASP A 593 16.38 18.31 -12.93
N LEU A 594 15.60 19.24 -13.52
CA LEU A 594 14.94 20.30 -12.76
C LEU A 594 13.79 19.74 -11.92
N GLU A 595 13.05 18.76 -12.44
CA GLU A 595 12.01 18.07 -11.71
C GLU A 595 12.60 17.18 -10.61
N ASP A 596 13.71 16.49 -10.88
CA ASP A 596 14.46 15.73 -9.89
C ASP A 596 14.91 16.64 -8.73
N ALA A 597 15.36 17.87 -9.06
CA ALA A 597 15.73 18.87 -8.07
C ALA A 597 14.54 19.33 -7.23
N GLU A 598 13.37 19.55 -7.84
CA GLU A 598 12.14 19.94 -7.13
C GLU A 598 11.68 18.86 -6.17
N VAL A 599 11.68 17.58 -6.61
CA VAL A 599 11.33 16.43 -5.73
C VAL A 599 12.29 16.36 -4.53
N TYR A 600 13.58 16.65 -4.73
CA TYR A 600 14.55 16.73 -3.64
C TYR A 600 14.21 17.86 -2.65
N LEU A 601 13.90 19.06 -3.16
CA LEU A 601 13.58 20.24 -2.35
C LEU A 601 12.29 20.03 -1.56
N ASP A 602 11.27 19.39 -2.17
CA ASP A 602 10.03 19.00 -1.49
C ASP A 602 10.27 17.96 -0.39
N ALA A 603 11.18 17.00 -0.61
CA ALA A 603 11.57 16.03 0.42
C ALA A 603 12.29 16.71 1.60
N LEU A 604 13.14 17.69 1.31
CA LEU A 604 13.82 18.48 2.32
C LEU A 604 12.84 19.31 3.17
N GLU A 605 11.84 19.94 2.52
CA GLU A 605 10.79 20.70 3.21
C GLU A 605 9.98 19.82 4.16
N ARG A 606 9.52 18.65 3.68
CA ARG A 606 8.78 17.69 4.51
C ARG A 606 9.58 17.22 5.73
N LEU A 607 10.88 17.01 5.58
CA LEU A 607 11.72 16.65 6.72
C LEU A 607 11.88 17.80 7.71
N GLU A 608 12.00 19.02 7.23
CA GLU A 608 12.10 20.22 8.07
C GLU A 608 10.80 20.49 8.82
N GLU A 609 9.63 20.33 8.19
CA GLU A 609 8.32 20.42 8.84
C GLU A 609 8.12 19.36 9.94
N ALA A 610 8.71 18.18 9.77
CA ALA A 610 8.66 17.11 10.76
C ALA A 610 9.60 17.32 11.95
N GLY A 611 10.44 18.36 11.94
CA GLY A 611 11.38 18.74 12.98
C GLY A 611 12.79 19.03 12.48
N GLU A 612 13.83 18.69 13.26
CA GLU A 612 15.21 18.91 12.87
C GLU A 612 15.63 17.95 11.75
N VAL A 613 16.31 18.47 10.72
CA VAL A 613 16.76 17.68 9.57
C VAL A 613 17.88 16.74 9.98
N ASP A 614 17.57 15.45 10.02
CA ASP A 614 18.52 14.36 10.15
C ASP A 614 19.08 13.94 8.78
N PHE A 615 20.39 14.11 8.57
CA PHE A 615 21.04 13.74 7.30
C PHE A 615 21.04 12.24 7.02
N ALA A 616 21.06 11.39 8.04
CA ALA A 616 20.96 9.95 7.85
C ALA A 616 19.55 9.59 7.33
N ARG A 617 18.52 10.24 7.89
CA ARG A 617 17.14 10.12 7.41
C ARG A 617 16.95 10.67 6.01
N LEU A 618 17.54 11.83 5.70
CA LEU A 618 17.49 12.39 4.32
C LEU A 618 18.19 11.46 3.33
N ALA A 619 19.37 10.93 3.67
CA ALA A 619 20.09 9.98 2.81
C ALA A 619 19.27 8.70 2.58
N GLY A 620 18.67 8.12 3.63
CA GLY A 620 17.77 6.97 3.52
C GLY A 620 16.58 7.26 2.63
N LEU A 621 15.93 8.42 2.81
CA LEU A 621 14.80 8.84 1.97
C LEU A 621 15.20 8.95 0.49
N LEU A 622 16.39 9.49 0.19
CA LEU A 622 16.88 9.59 -1.20
C LEU A 622 17.19 8.23 -1.83
N GLU A 623 17.53 7.22 -1.05
CA GLU A 623 17.69 5.85 -1.56
C GLU A 623 16.35 5.20 -1.94
N GLU A 624 15.25 5.67 -1.41
CA GLU A 624 13.91 5.12 -1.61
C GLU A 624 13.08 5.91 -2.61
N LEU A 625 13.31 7.22 -2.73
CA LEU A 625 12.64 8.06 -3.70
C LEU A 625 13.10 7.77 -5.14
N TYR A 626 12.15 7.86 -6.05
CA TYR A 626 12.37 7.69 -7.47
C TYR A 626 12.19 9.01 -8.20
N ALA A 627 13.00 9.18 -9.24
CA ALA A 627 12.84 10.29 -10.18
C ALA A 627 11.43 10.25 -10.81
N PRO A 628 10.75 11.38 -10.97
CA PRO A 628 9.48 11.44 -11.67
C PRO A 628 9.65 10.99 -13.12
N PRO A 629 8.58 10.43 -13.75
CA PRO A 629 8.63 10.09 -15.15
C PRO A 629 8.80 11.34 -16.01
N ASP A 630 9.43 11.19 -17.20
CA ASP A 630 9.59 12.29 -18.17
C ASP A 630 8.22 12.97 -18.44
N PRO A 631 8.05 14.26 -18.11
CA PRO A 631 6.78 14.97 -18.27
C PRO A 631 6.39 15.16 -19.75
N ALA A 632 7.35 15.07 -20.66
CA ALA A 632 7.09 15.14 -22.08
C ALA A 632 6.67 13.79 -22.68
N ALA A 633 6.78 12.69 -21.92
CA ALA A 633 6.34 11.37 -22.34
C ALA A 633 4.82 11.20 -22.15
N THR A 634 4.16 10.73 -23.20
CA THR A 634 2.71 10.47 -23.24
C THR A 634 2.40 8.99 -22.95
N ASP A 635 1.12 8.64 -22.83
CA ASP A 635 0.68 7.25 -22.68
C ASP A 635 0.95 6.39 -23.93
N ASP A 636 1.20 7.01 -25.09
CA ASP A 636 1.56 6.33 -26.33
C ASP A 636 3.06 6.05 -26.45
N ASP A 637 3.90 6.69 -25.65
CA ASP A 637 5.33 6.40 -25.58
C ASP A 637 5.59 5.09 -24.82
N LEU A 638 6.82 4.55 -24.99
CA LEU A 638 7.24 3.31 -24.29
C LEU A 638 7.10 3.48 -22.77
N GLN A 639 6.38 2.55 -22.14
CA GLN A 639 6.27 2.52 -20.69
C GLN A 639 7.20 1.47 -20.10
N ILE A 640 8.06 1.88 -19.16
CA ILE A 640 8.99 1.00 -18.47
C ILE A 640 8.57 0.89 -17.00
N MET A 641 8.31 -0.35 -16.54
CA MET A 641 7.90 -0.57 -15.16
C MET A 641 8.18 -2.01 -14.70
N THR A 642 8.06 -2.26 -13.40
CA THR A 642 8.10 -3.63 -12.89
C THR A 642 6.79 -4.37 -13.18
N VAL A 643 6.84 -5.71 -13.28
CA VAL A 643 5.65 -6.55 -13.47
C VAL A 643 4.58 -6.28 -12.40
N HIS A 644 4.98 -6.00 -11.15
CA HIS A 644 4.06 -5.68 -10.06
C HIS A 644 3.28 -4.39 -10.32
N LYS A 645 3.94 -3.35 -10.85
CA LYS A 645 3.29 -2.08 -11.19
C LYS A 645 2.40 -2.18 -12.43
N ALA A 646 2.65 -3.15 -13.30
CA ALA A 646 1.84 -3.41 -14.49
C ALA A 646 0.52 -4.15 -14.19
N LYS A 647 0.34 -4.67 -12.97
CA LYS A 647 -0.91 -5.32 -12.58
C LYS A 647 -2.08 -4.35 -12.72
N GLY A 648 -3.17 -4.78 -13.36
CA GLY A 648 -4.32 -3.94 -13.69
C GLY A 648 -4.19 -3.14 -14.99
N LEU A 649 -2.98 -2.98 -15.55
CA LEU A 649 -2.74 -2.28 -16.81
C LEU A 649 -2.82 -3.25 -18.01
N GLU A 650 -2.82 -2.68 -19.23
CA GLU A 650 -2.83 -3.45 -20.49
C GLU A 650 -2.18 -2.63 -21.61
N PHE A 651 -1.47 -3.32 -22.51
CA PHE A 651 -0.67 -2.69 -23.56
C PHE A 651 -0.82 -3.43 -24.90
N GLY A 652 -0.69 -2.71 -26.00
CA GLY A 652 -0.70 -3.31 -27.33
C GLY A 652 0.40 -4.34 -27.49
N THR A 653 1.64 -3.93 -27.20
CA THR A 653 2.84 -4.78 -27.23
C THR A 653 3.51 -4.84 -25.87
N VAL A 654 3.88 -6.04 -25.44
CA VAL A 654 4.62 -6.25 -24.18
C VAL A 654 5.97 -6.91 -24.46
N LEU A 655 7.04 -6.36 -23.90
CA LEU A 655 8.39 -6.92 -23.93
C LEU A 655 8.78 -7.37 -22.52
N LEU A 656 9.23 -8.62 -22.39
CA LEU A 656 9.70 -9.20 -21.12
C LEU A 656 11.18 -9.57 -21.24
N PRO A 657 12.11 -8.68 -20.89
CA PRO A 657 13.55 -8.96 -20.93
C PRO A 657 14.03 -9.69 -19.70
N GLY A 658 15.21 -10.31 -19.81
CA GLY A 658 15.95 -10.88 -18.70
C GLY A 658 15.21 -12.02 -17.99
N LEU A 659 14.48 -12.85 -18.74
CA LEU A 659 13.72 -13.97 -18.17
C LEU A 659 14.60 -14.97 -17.41
N GLU A 660 15.89 -15.09 -17.74
CA GLU A 660 16.87 -15.93 -17.06
C GLU A 660 17.32 -15.37 -15.70
N ARG A 661 17.02 -14.10 -15.39
CA ARG A 661 17.49 -13.46 -14.16
C ARG A 661 16.72 -13.98 -12.96
N ALA A 662 17.43 -14.55 -12.00
CA ALA A 662 16.85 -14.95 -10.73
C ALA A 662 16.61 -13.71 -9.83
N PRO A 663 15.63 -13.78 -8.89
CA PRO A 663 15.50 -12.77 -7.86
C PRO A 663 16.75 -12.71 -6.99
N GLY A 664 17.01 -11.54 -6.39
CA GLY A 664 18.05 -11.40 -5.37
C GLY A 664 17.82 -12.37 -4.22
N ARG A 665 18.90 -12.78 -3.56
CA ARG A 665 18.77 -13.56 -2.32
C ARG A 665 18.28 -12.61 -1.24
N GLY A 666 17.06 -12.83 -0.76
CA GLY A 666 16.56 -12.15 0.44
C GLY A 666 17.30 -12.66 1.69
N ASP A 667 17.38 -11.82 2.70
CA ASP A 667 17.92 -12.22 4.00
C ASP A 667 17.04 -13.28 4.66
N SER A 668 17.66 -14.19 5.38
CA SER A 668 16.95 -15.19 6.15
C SER A 668 16.23 -14.52 7.33
N PRO A 669 14.90 -14.68 7.50
CA PRO A 669 14.19 -14.07 8.63
C PRO A 669 14.64 -14.68 9.96
N LEU A 670 14.50 -13.91 11.03
CA LEU A 670 14.85 -14.30 12.39
C LEU A 670 14.13 -15.60 12.83
N MET A 671 12.88 -15.72 12.48
CA MET A 671 12.04 -16.88 12.71
C MET A 671 11.21 -17.18 11.47
N ARG A 672 11.04 -18.46 11.14
CA ARG A 672 10.09 -18.92 10.14
C ARG A 672 8.88 -19.53 10.82
N TRP A 673 7.73 -19.36 10.19
CA TRP A 673 6.46 -19.91 10.66
C TRP A 673 5.64 -20.44 9.49
N LYS A 674 4.84 -21.46 9.77
CA LYS A 674 3.83 -21.97 8.84
C LYS A 674 2.64 -22.50 9.61
N GLU A 675 1.45 -22.07 9.23
CA GLU A 675 0.21 -22.69 9.65
C GLU A 675 -0.17 -23.75 8.64
N LEU A 676 -0.42 -24.94 9.11
CA LEU A 676 -0.88 -26.05 8.31
C LEU A 676 -2.41 -26.00 8.13
N PRO A 677 -3.00 -26.70 7.15
CA PRO A 677 -4.45 -26.71 6.90
C PRO A 677 -5.29 -27.16 8.10
N ASP A 678 -4.72 -27.99 8.99
CA ASP A 678 -5.33 -28.43 10.25
C ASP A 678 -5.20 -27.40 11.40
N ARG A 679 -4.67 -26.18 11.08
CA ARG A 679 -4.38 -25.09 12.02
C ARG A 679 -3.24 -25.36 13.01
N SER A 680 -2.52 -26.47 12.88
CA SER A 680 -1.29 -26.68 13.65
C SER A 680 -0.20 -25.70 13.19
N LEU A 681 0.65 -25.24 14.12
CA LEU A 681 1.68 -24.24 13.88
C LEU A 681 3.06 -24.90 13.88
N LEU A 682 3.85 -24.55 12.88
CA LEU A 682 5.27 -24.89 12.81
C LEU A 682 6.07 -23.59 12.97
N LEU A 683 7.06 -23.58 13.85
CA LEU A 683 7.98 -22.48 14.10
C LEU A 683 9.42 -22.96 14.05
N ALA A 684 10.34 -22.15 13.57
CA ALA A 684 11.78 -22.45 13.65
C ALA A 684 12.61 -21.16 13.73
N PRO A 685 13.54 -21.05 14.67
CA PRO A 685 14.47 -19.95 14.78
C PRO A 685 15.54 -20.02 13.69
N ILE A 686 16.11 -18.89 13.33
CA ILE A 686 17.32 -18.83 12.50
C ILE A 686 18.46 -19.60 13.21
N LYS A 687 19.36 -20.17 12.46
CA LYS A 687 20.53 -20.85 13.03
C LYS A 687 21.44 -19.87 13.78
N GLU A 688 22.16 -20.37 14.76
CA GLU A 688 23.24 -19.63 15.44
C GLU A 688 24.32 -19.19 14.45
N THR A 689 24.91 -18.01 14.68
CA THR A 689 26.01 -17.50 13.85
C THR A 689 27.18 -18.47 13.88
N GLY A 690 27.62 -18.94 12.71
CA GLY A 690 28.67 -19.95 12.61
C GLY A 690 28.21 -21.39 12.85
N GLY A 691 27.00 -21.65 13.30
CA GLY A 691 26.44 -22.97 13.55
C GLY A 691 26.04 -23.75 12.29
N ASP A 692 25.74 -25.04 12.47
CA ASP A 692 25.23 -25.90 11.43
C ASP A 692 23.81 -25.51 10.98
N LYS A 693 23.36 -26.08 9.86
CA LYS A 693 22.01 -25.87 9.37
C LYS A 693 21.01 -26.53 10.31
N GLU A 694 19.97 -25.77 10.67
CA GLU A 694 18.92 -26.21 11.56
C GLU A 694 17.81 -26.93 10.79
N PRO A 695 17.52 -28.22 11.06
CA PRO A 695 16.56 -29.00 10.25
C PRO A 695 15.16 -28.41 10.20
N ALA A 696 14.64 -27.90 11.32
CA ALA A 696 13.32 -27.27 11.38
C ALA A 696 13.25 -26.02 10.49
N TYR A 697 14.30 -25.17 10.54
CA TYR A 697 14.37 -23.97 9.74
C TYR A 697 14.52 -24.28 8.24
N GLU A 698 15.36 -25.25 7.88
CA GLU A 698 15.53 -25.67 6.48
C GLU A 698 14.24 -26.32 5.93
N TYR A 699 13.51 -27.08 6.75
CA TYR A 699 12.19 -27.60 6.37
C TYR A 699 11.21 -26.47 6.04
N LEU A 700 11.01 -25.51 6.94
CA LEU A 700 10.13 -24.37 6.69
C LEU A 700 10.60 -23.51 5.48
N LYS A 701 11.91 -23.38 5.31
CA LYS A 701 12.48 -22.71 4.14
C LYS A 701 12.17 -23.45 2.82
N SER A 702 12.06 -24.79 2.85
CA SER A 702 11.67 -25.56 1.67
C SER A 702 10.20 -25.30 1.30
N LEU A 703 9.30 -25.20 2.30
CA LEU A 703 7.90 -24.84 2.09
C LEU A 703 7.74 -23.42 1.53
N ASP A 704 8.51 -22.46 2.07
CA ASP A 704 8.53 -21.09 1.53
C ASP A 704 9.05 -21.06 0.09
N SER A 705 10.04 -21.91 -0.22
CA SER A 705 10.59 -22.04 -1.57
C SER A 705 9.54 -22.52 -2.59
N GLU A 706 8.70 -23.48 -2.22
CA GLU A 706 7.60 -23.94 -3.08
C GLU A 706 6.59 -22.82 -3.33
N ALA A 707 6.24 -22.08 -2.28
CA ALA A 707 5.32 -20.94 -2.40
C ALA A 707 5.92 -19.81 -3.29
N GLU A 708 7.23 -19.57 -3.22
CA GLU A 708 7.94 -18.62 -4.09
C GLU A 708 8.00 -19.11 -5.57
N ASP A 709 8.14 -20.42 -5.78
CA ASP A 709 8.13 -20.99 -7.12
C ASP A 709 6.73 -20.88 -7.75
N THR A 710 5.66 -21.11 -6.99
CA THR A 710 4.29 -20.91 -7.47
C THR A 710 3.98 -19.44 -7.73
N GLU A 711 4.49 -18.51 -6.90
CA GLU A 711 4.37 -17.08 -7.14
C GLU A 711 5.11 -16.62 -8.41
N ALA A 712 6.29 -17.19 -8.71
CA ALA A 712 7.02 -16.89 -9.93
C ALA A 712 6.24 -17.29 -11.20
N ALA A 713 5.49 -18.39 -11.17
CA ALA A 713 4.60 -18.79 -12.26
C ALA A 713 3.44 -17.76 -12.42
N ARG A 714 2.83 -17.32 -11.31
CA ARG A 714 1.81 -16.28 -11.34
C ARG A 714 2.36 -14.94 -11.83
N LEU A 715 3.59 -14.59 -11.45
CA LEU A 715 4.24 -13.37 -11.92
C LEU A 715 4.45 -13.39 -13.45
N LEU A 716 4.87 -14.53 -14.02
CA LEU A 716 4.97 -14.70 -15.47
C LEU A 716 3.60 -14.59 -16.15
N TYR A 717 2.56 -15.19 -15.56
CA TYR A 717 1.19 -15.09 -16.05
C TYR A 717 0.69 -13.64 -16.03
N VAL A 718 0.90 -12.90 -14.94
CA VAL A 718 0.53 -11.49 -14.87
C VAL A 718 1.25 -10.71 -15.96
N ALA A 719 2.55 -10.88 -16.12
CA ALA A 719 3.33 -10.16 -17.13
C ALA A 719 2.84 -10.45 -18.56
N ALA A 720 2.67 -11.72 -18.91
CA ALA A 720 2.23 -12.15 -20.24
C ALA A 720 0.81 -11.65 -20.56
N THR A 721 -0.12 -11.73 -19.61
CA THR A 721 -1.52 -11.33 -19.80
C THR A 721 -1.75 -9.80 -19.81
N ARG A 722 -0.68 -8.99 -19.76
CA ARG A 722 -0.77 -7.54 -20.04
C ARG A 722 -0.86 -7.25 -21.53
N ALA A 723 -0.43 -8.19 -22.38
CA ALA A 723 -0.43 -8.03 -23.82
C ALA A 723 -1.83 -8.15 -24.44
N LYS A 724 -2.15 -7.23 -25.33
CA LYS A 724 -3.37 -7.25 -26.16
C LYS A 724 -3.11 -7.85 -27.54
N HIS A 725 -1.99 -7.50 -28.17
CA HIS A 725 -1.70 -7.82 -29.55
C HIS A 725 -0.42 -8.67 -29.68
N ARG A 726 0.69 -8.28 -29.04
CA ARG A 726 2.00 -8.91 -29.20
C ARG A 726 2.71 -9.10 -27.86
N LEU A 727 3.41 -10.23 -27.74
CA LEU A 727 4.25 -10.56 -26.59
C LEU A 727 5.63 -11.00 -27.07
N HIS A 728 6.66 -10.31 -26.60
CA HIS A 728 8.05 -10.67 -26.85
C HIS A 728 8.73 -11.11 -25.56
N LEU A 729 9.27 -12.31 -25.58
CA LEU A 729 9.92 -12.97 -24.44
C LEU A 729 11.42 -13.03 -24.73
N LEU A 730 12.26 -12.34 -23.95
CA LEU A 730 13.69 -12.21 -24.21
C LEU A 730 14.50 -12.84 -23.07
N ALA A 731 15.54 -13.57 -23.41
CA ALA A 731 16.47 -14.16 -22.44
C ALA A 731 17.89 -14.30 -22.99
N CYS A 732 18.87 -14.23 -22.07
CA CYS A 732 20.29 -14.42 -22.32
C CYS A 732 20.82 -15.63 -21.53
N PRO A 733 20.48 -16.87 -21.89
CA PRO A 733 20.87 -18.05 -21.11
C PRO A 733 22.38 -18.31 -21.20
N LYS A 734 23.07 -18.23 -20.06
CA LYS A 734 24.51 -18.51 -19.94
C LYS A 734 24.83 -20.01 -19.75
N LYS A 735 23.82 -20.82 -19.48
CA LYS A 735 23.94 -22.27 -19.19
C LYS A 735 22.77 -23.02 -19.80
N THR A 736 22.94 -24.32 -19.98
CA THR A 736 21.95 -25.25 -20.52
C THR A 736 20.63 -25.28 -19.71
N MET A 737 20.70 -24.99 -18.39
CA MET A 737 19.54 -24.89 -17.51
C MET A 737 19.47 -23.49 -16.92
N PRO A 738 18.29 -22.84 -16.95
CA PRO A 738 18.13 -21.53 -16.35
C PRO A 738 18.30 -21.56 -14.82
N PRO A 739 18.69 -20.45 -14.19
CA PRO A 739 18.76 -20.36 -12.74
C PRO A 739 17.39 -20.64 -12.11
N LYS A 740 17.37 -21.40 -11.02
CA LYS A 740 16.15 -21.64 -10.25
C LYS A 740 15.46 -20.29 -9.90
N ARG A 741 14.13 -20.28 -9.88
CA ARG A 741 13.29 -19.10 -9.60
C ARG A 741 13.38 -17.97 -10.63
N SER A 742 14.10 -18.15 -11.74
CA SER A 742 13.98 -17.22 -12.87
C SER A 742 12.65 -17.46 -13.59
N LEU A 743 12.13 -16.44 -14.28
CA LEU A 743 10.90 -16.61 -15.07
C LEU A 743 11.11 -17.61 -16.23
N LEU A 744 12.33 -17.68 -16.76
CA LEU A 744 12.70 -18.69 -17.75
C LEU A 744 12.66 -20.11 -17.17
N ALA A 745 13.07 -20.31 -15.90
CA ALA A 745 12.97 -21.62 -15.26
C ALA A 745 11.50 -22.06 -15.10
N CYS A 746 10.59 -21.13 -14.80
CA CYS A 746 9.15 -21.42 -14.76
C CYS A 746 8.62 -21.81 -16.16
N ALA A 747 9.08 -21.10 -17.20
CA ALA A 747 8.67 -21.35 -18.59
C ALA A 747 9.41 -22.52 -19.24
N TRP A 748 10.42 -23.11 -18.58
CA TRP A 748 11.29 -24.12 -19.16
C TRP A 748 10.56 -25.32 -19.78
N PRO A 749 9.46 -25.84 -19.19
CA PRO A 749 8.71 -26.96 -19.81
C PRO A 749 8.22 -26.70 -21.24
N VAL A 750 8.15 -25.44 -21.66
CA VAL A 750 7.71 -25.03 -23.01
C VAL A 750 8.79 -24.28 -23.78
N ALA A 751 9.77 -23.71 -23.07
CA ALA A 751 10.85 -22.93 -23.68
C ALA A 751 12.06 -23.76 -24.06
N GLU A 752 12.23 -24.98 -23.52
CA GLU A 752 13.41 -25.82 -23.69
C GLU A 752 13.75 -26.05 -25.14
N GLU A 753 12.77 -26.40 -25.99
CA GLU A 753 12.96 -26.67 -27.42
C GLU A 753 13.49 -25.43 -28.17
N VAL A 754 13.02 -24.22 -27.78
CA VAL A 754 13.44 -22.95 -28.38
C VAL A 754 14.91 -22.65 -28.04
N PHE A 755 15.35 -22.98 -26.82
CA PHE A 755 16.66 -22.62 -26.32
C PHE A 755 17.73 -23.70 -26.54
N GLN A 756 17.39 -24.99 -26.71
CA GLN A 756 18.34 -26.08 -27.01
C GLN A 756 18.85 -26.06 -28.43
N GLY A 757 18.13 -25.45 -29.39
CA GLY A 757 18.51 -25.41 -30.81
C GLY A 757 19.34 -24.20 -31.23
N VAL A 758 19.53 -23.22 -30.35
CA VAL A 758 20.20 -21.96 -30.69
C VAL A 758 21.61 -21.93 -30.11
N ASP A 759 22.63 -21.90 -30.98
CA ASP A 759 23.99 -21.56 -30.56
C ASP A 759 24.02 -20.05 -30.24
N PRO A 760 24.24 -19.63 -28.99
CA PRO A 760 24.29 -18.20 -28.63
C PRO A 760 25.35 -17.43 -29.43
N SER A 761 26.38 -18.11 -29.96
CA SER A 761 27.43 -17.49 -30.77
C SER A 761 27.02 -17.21 -32.21
N SER A 762 25.91 -17.80 -32.70
CA SER A 762 25.42 -17.67 -34.06
C SER A 762 24.39 -16.55 -34.27
N THR A 763 23.90 -15.95 -33.17
CA THR A 763 22.94 -14.83 -33.24
C THR A 763 23.63 -13.53 -33.55
N GLU A 764 23.17 -12.86 -34.62
CA GLU A 764 23.56 -11.58 -35.21
C GLU A 764 24.76 -10.84 -34.56
N LYS A 765 25.79 -10.58 -35.39
CA LYS A 765 26.93 -9.74 -35.01
C LYS A 765 26.48 -8.43 -34.38
N GLU A 766 27.20 -8.02 -33.33
CA GLU A 766 27.07 -6.75 -32.67
C GLU A 766 26.71 -5.64 -33.65
N PRO A 767 25.67 -4.80 -33.33
CA PRO A 767 25.68 -3.46 -33.85
C PRO A 767 26.99 -2.83 -33.37
N GLU A 768 27.78 -2.28 -34.29
CA GLU A 768 28.96 -1.47 -33.96
C GLU A 768 28.67 -0.70 -32.67
N LYS A 769 29.55 -0.87 -31.68
CA LYS A 769 29.42 -0.16 -30.40
C LYS A 769 29.16 1.27 -30.74
N THR A 770 27.91 1.70 -30.63
CA THR A 770 27.57 3.12 -30.72
C THR A 770 28.41 3.77 -29.65
N ALA A 771 29.40 4.56 -30.05
CA ALA A 771 30.30 5.23 -29.13
C ALA A 771 29.43 5.84 -28.02
N ALA A 772 29.67 5.47 -26.77
CA ALA A 772 28.95 6.01 -25.64
C ALA A 772 28.92 7.52 -25.84
N MET A 773 27.72 8.13 -25.89
CA MET A 773 27.63 9.58 -26.04
C MET A 773 28.54 10.17 -24.97
N PRO A 774 29.49 11.05 -25.35
CA PRO A 774 30.41 11.61 -24.39
C PRO A 774 29.57 12.32 -23.33
N PHE A 775 29.81 11.98 -22.07
CA PHE A 775 29.17 12.67 -20.94
C PHE A 775 29.54 14.15 -21.01
N LEU A 776 28.64 14.99 -21.50
CA LEU A 776 28.83 16.41 -21.65
C LEU A 776 28.58 17.08 -20.31
N LEU A 777 29.61 17.23 -19.51
CA LEU A 777 29.52 18.05 -18.30
C LEU A 777 29.43 19.52 -18.69
N LYS A 778 28.27 20.11 -18.53
CA LYS A 778 28.09 21.57 -18.71
C LYS A 778 28.68 22.31 -17.52
N ARG A 779 29.54 23.25 -17.74
CA ARG A 779 30.11 24.16 -16.73
C ARG A 779 29.82 25.61 -17.08
N LEU A 780 29.59 26.40 -16.03
CA LEU A 780 29.42 27.85 -16.22
C LEU A 780 30.74 28.51 -16.64
N VAL A 781 30.63 29.44 -17.56
CA VAL A 781 31.78 30.31 -17.94
C VAL A 781 32.13 31.23 -16.76
N ALA A 782 33.41 31.64 -16.67
CA ALA A 782 33.89 32.45 -15.54
C ALA A 782 33.11 33.77 -15.33
N GLY A 783 32.64 34.39 -16.42
CA GLY A 783 31.88 35.66 -16.41
C GLY A 783 30.34 35.47 -16.40
N TRP A 784 29.80 34.27 -16.12
CA TRP A 784 28.36 34.06 -16.07
C TRP A 784 27.74 34.90 -14.94
N THR A 785 26.61 35.54 -15.26
CA THR A 785 25.76 36.24 -14.29
C THR A 785 24.35 35.67 -14.34
N PRO A 786 23.63 35.57 -13.21
CA PRO A 786 22.26 35.12 -13.23
C PRO A 786 21.39 36.00 -14.11
N PRO A 787 20.41 35.46 -14.85
CA PRO A 787 19.43 36.25 -15.57
C PRO A 787 18.69 37.20 -14.62
N ALA A 788 18.30 38.37 -15.16
CA ALA A 788 17.49 39.28 -14.36
C ALA A 788 16.20 38.57 -13.88
N PRO A 789 15.80 38.73 -12.62
CA PRO A 789 14.56 38.16 -12.13
C PRO A 789 13.39 38.70 -12.97
N PRO A 790 12.34 37.89 -13.20
CA PRO A 790 11.13 38.34 -13.84
C PRO A 790 10.58 39.54 -13.08
N PRO A 791 9.92 40.51 -13.79
CA PRO A 791 9.28 41.65 -13.11
C PRO A 791 8.32 41.10 -12.05
N ALA A 792 8.36 41.70 -10.86
CA ALA A 792 7.47 41.33 -9.76
C ALA A 792 6.04 41.30 -10.28
N ALA A 793 5.35 40.20 -10.10
CA ALA A 793 3.93 40.12 -10.42
C ALA A 793 3.21 41.24 -9.67
N ALA A 794 2.40 42.05 -10.39
CA ALA A 794 1.58 43.05 -9.75
C ALA A 794 0.63 42.32 -8.80
N TRP A 795 0.95 42.32 -7.50
CA TRP A 795 0.08 41.78 -6.48
C TRP A 795 -1.10 42.71 -6.33
N THR A 796 -2.26 42.25 -6.73
CA THR A 796 -3.51 42.90 -6.42
C THR A 796 -3.95 42.34 -5.08
N ALA A 797 -4.07 43.16 -4.05
CA ALA A 797 -4.62 42.75 -2.79
C ALA A 797 -5.94 42.02 -3.04
N PRO A 798 -6.17 40.80 -2.46
CA PRO A 798 -7.49 40.21 -2.49
C PRO A 798 -8.48 41.22 -1.92
N PRO A 799 -9.70 41.31 -2.47
CA PRO A 799 -10.68 42.24 -1.94
C PRO A 799 -10.79 42.01 -0.44
N GLU A 800 -10.68 43.10 0.34
CA GLU A 800 -10.88 43.09 1.78
C GLU A 800 -12.24 42.45 2.05
N GLY A 801 -12.25 41.26 2.62
CA GLY A 801 -13.49 40.50 2.85
C GLY A 801 -13.33 39.03 3.16
N ARG A 802 -12.12 38.50 3.28
CA ARG A 802 -11.90 37.27 4.02
C ARG A 802 -11.62 37.66 5.49
N GLU A 803 -12.69 37.78 6.29
CA GLU A 803 -12.51 37.57 7.71
C GLU A 803 -11.82 36.20 7.85
N GLU A 804 -10.55 36.21 8.25
CA GLU A 804 -9.91 35.03 8.83
C GLU A 804 -10.88 34.52 9.87
N SER A 805 -11.41 33.33 9.69
CA SER A 805 -12.17 32.67 10.75
C SER A 805 -11.21 32.62 11.93
N GLN A 806 -11.40 33.48 12.89
CA GLN A 806 -10.69 33.42 14.16
C GLN A 806 -10.86 31.98 14.62
N ILE A 807 -9.78 31.26 14.75
CA ILE A 807 -9.76 29.97 15.43
C ILE A 807 -10.04 30.32 16.89
N GLU A 808 -11.31 30.40 17.24
CA GLU A 808 -11.69 30.47 18.63
C GLU A 808 -11.25 29.19 19.29
N PHE A 809 -10.23 29.29 20.10
CA PHE A 809 -9.93 28.29 21.12
C PHE A 809 -11.09 28.25 22.08
N SER A 810 -12.13 27.48 21.77
CA SER A 810 -13.16 27.14 22.67
C SER A 810 -12.58 26.30 23.80
N TRP A 811 -12.47 26.84 24.99
CA TRP A 811 -12.18 26.12 26.23
C TRP A 811 -13.33 25.20 26.68
N ALA A 812 -14.30 24.92 25.81
CA ALA A 812 -15.23 23.81 25.98
C ALA A 812 -14.42 22.53 25.94
N GLY A 813 -14.17 21.93 27.08
CA GLY A 813 -13.33 20.74 27.23
C GLY A 813 -13.79 19.66 26.27
N GLU A 814 -12.88 18.77 25.90
CA GLU A 814 -13.14 17.64 24.94
C GLU A 814 -14.41 16.88 25.25
N THR A 815 -14.78 16.77 26.52
CA THR A 815 -16.03 16.19 27.01
C THR A 815 -17.27 16.87 26.42
N ALA A 816 -17.33 18.22 26.41
CA ALA A 816 -18.49 18.95 25.87
C ALA A 816 -18.63 18.75 24.35
N ARG A 817 -17.51 18.64 23.63
CA ARG A 817 -17.49 18.33 22.19
C ARG A 817 -18.02 16.91 21.92
N HIS A 818 -17.62 15.94 22.73
CA HIS A 818 -18.09 14.55 22.57
C HIS A 818 -19.56 14.40 22.96
N VAL A 819 -20.02 15.07 24.03
CA VAL A 819 -21.44 15.16 24.36
C VAL A 819 -22.23 15.73 23.19
N GLY A 820 -21.77 16.86 22.61
CA GLY A 820 -22.41 17.49 21.44
C GLY A 820 -22.55 16.50 20.28
N THR A 821 -21.49 15.78 19.95
CA THR A 821 -21.50 14.78 18.86
C THR A 821 -22.54 13.69 19.11
N VAL A 822 -22.63 13.18 20.33
CA VAL A 822 -23.62 12.14 20.68
C VAL A 822 -25.04 12.70 20.64
N VAL A 823 -25.28 13.91 21.17
CA VAL A 823 -26.61 14.57 21.12
C VAL A 823 -27.06 14.78 19.66
N HIS A 824 -26.22 15.35 18.78
CA HIS A 824 -26.55 15.58 17.36
C HIS A 824 -26.94 14.28 16.67
N ARG A 825 -26.18 13.22 16.87
CA ARG A 825 -26.46 11.90 16.29
C ARG A 825 -27.82 11.34 16.71
N TRP A 826 -28.19 11.50 17.98
CA TRP A 826 -29.46 10.98 18.45
C TRP A 826 -30.64 11.90 18.13
N LEU A 827 -30.44 13.22 18.07
CA LEU A 827 -31.44 14.15 17.53
C LEU A 827 -31.74 13.86 16.06
N GLN A 828 -30.71 13.57 15.27
CA GLN A 828 -30.87 13.11 13.90
C GLN A 828 -31.77 11.87 13.83
N ARG A 829 -31.49 10.84 14.62
CA ARG A 829 -32.26 9.59 14.64
C ARG A 829 -33.70 9.81 15.09
N ILE A 830 -33.92 10.60 16.12
CA ILE A 830 -35.26 10.98 16.59
C ILE A 830 -36.04 11.71 15.49
N ALA A 831 -35.39 12.61 14.75
CA ALA A 831 -35.96 13.34 13.64
C ALA A 831 -36.26 12.47 12.41
N GLU A 832 -35.41 11.48 12.11
CA GLU A 832 -35.63 10.47 11.05
C GLU A 832 -36.83 9.58 11.36
N ASP A 833 -37.01 9.21 12.63
CA ASP A 833 -38.19 8.48 13.11
C ASP A 833 -39.46 9.36 13.20
N GLY A 834 -39.33 10.68 13.04
CA GLY A 834 -40.44 11.64 13.16
C GLY A 834 -41.11 11.59 14.54
N LEU A 835 -40.30 11.42 15.60
CA LEU A 835 -40.73 11.26 17.00
C LEU A 835 -41.52 9.98 17.31
N ARG A 836 -41.73 9.08 16.37
CA ARG A 836 -42.54 7.87 16.60
C ARG A 836 -41.86 6.93 17.59
N GLY A 837 -42.55 6.65 18.70
CA GLY A 837 -42.06 5.73 19.72
C GLY A 837 -40.93 6.32 20.60
N TRP A 838 -40.67 7.64 20.54
CA TRP A 838 -39.71 8.32 21.41
C TRP A 838 -40.41 8.99 22.59
N ASP A 839 -40.03 8.60 23.78
CA ASP A 839 -40.45 9.17 25.06
C ASP A 839 -39.27 9.26 26.04
N ALA A 840 -39.50 9.88 27.18
CA ALA A 840 -38.48 10.05 28.21
C ALA A 840 -37.96 8.70 28.76
N LYS A 841 -38.82 7.67 28.80
CA LYS A 841 -38.42 6.35 29.32
C LYS A 841 -37.49 5.64 28.33
N ARG A 842 -37.77 5.72 27.03
CA ARG A 842 -36.89 5.16 26.00
C ARG A 842 -35.54 5.85 26.00
N VAL A 843 -35.50 7.19 26.10
CA VAL A 843 -34.22 7.91 26.17
C VAL A 843 -33.43 7.48 27.41
N GLU A 844 -34.08 7.32 28.55
CA GLU A 844 -33.45 6.88 29.78
C GLU A 844 -32.90 5.44 29.66
N SER A 845 -33.63 4.54 29.00
CA SER A 845 -33.15 3.16 28.78
C SER A 845 -31.88 3.09 27.89
N LEU A 846 -31.58 4.12 27.11
CA LEU A 846 -30.40 4.23 26.28
C LEU A 846 -29.19 4.84 27.02
N ARG A 847 -29.31 5.23 28.29
CA ARG A 847 -28.24 5.84 29.11
C ARG A 847 -26.95 5.01 29.06
N VAL A 848 -27.05 3.70 29.23
CA VAL A 848 -25.89 2.77 29.21
C VAL A 848 -25.18 2.81 27.85
N ILE A 849 -25.93 2.99 26.75
CA ILE A 849 -25.39 3.11 25.40
C ILE A 849 -24.64 4.43 25.25
N PHE A 850 -25.20 5.55 25.75
CA PHE A 850 -24.55 6.86 25.74
C PHE A 850 -23.26 6.85 26.57
N GLU A 851 -23.30 6.26 27.75
CA GLU A 851 -22.13 6.13 28.62
C GLU A 851 -21.02 5.32 27.94
N ARG A 852 -21.35 4.19 27.32
CA ARG A 852 -20.41 3.38 26.59
C ARG A 852 -19.83 4.11 25.37
N ASP A 853 -20.63 4.84 24.58
CA ASP A 853 -20.16 5.62 23.44
C ASP A 853 -19.20 6.75 23.88
N LEU A 854 -19.54 7.46 24.95
CA LEU A 854 -18.70 8.52 25.54
C LEU A 854 -17.39 7.97 26.12
N HIS A 855 -17.44 6.81 26.78
CA HIS A 855 -16.24 6.13 27.27
C HIS A 855 -15.30 5.75 26.12
N ARG A 856 -15.84 5.19 25.04
CA ARG A 856 -15.07 4.84 23.82
C ARG A 856 -14.47 6.06 23.11
N ARG A 857 -15.01 7.25 23.33
CA ARG A 857 -14.47 8.53 22.81
C ARG A 857 -13.42 9.14 23.72
N GLY A 858 -13.09 8.50 24.86
CA GLY A 858 -12.07 8.96 25.78
C GLY A 858 -12.57 9.96 26.83
N VAL A 859 -13.87 10.06 27.05
CA VAL A 859 -14.43 10.90 28.10
C VAL A 859 -14.10 10.30 29.46
N GLN A 860 -13.46 11.07 30.34
CA GLN A 860 -12.98 10.58 31.64
C GLN A 860 -14.14 10.26 32.63
N GLU A 861 -15.24 11.03 32.60
CA GLU A 861 -16.42 10.82 33.42
C GLU A 861 -17.66 10.50 32.55
N PRO A 862 -17.72 9.31 31.93
CA PRO A 862 -18.74 9.00 30.91
C PRO A 862 -20.16 8.96 31.51
N GLY A 863 -20.32 8.57 32.76
CA GLY A 863 -21.63 8.57 33.44
C GLY A 863 -22.23 9.97 33.57
N ARG A 864 -21.44 10.97 34.02
CA ARG A 864 -21.86 12.37 34.13
C ARG A 864 -22.13 13.00 32.76
N ALA A 865 -21.30 12.66 31.79
CA ALA A 865 -21.48 13.11 30.41
C ALA A 865 -22.73 12.49 29.76
N ALA A 866 -23.06 11.22 30.04
CA ALA A 866 -24.28 10.58 29.58
C ALA A 866 -25.56 11.22 30.19
N GLU A 867 -25.51 11.75 31.42
CA GLU A 867 -26.60 12.53 32.02
C GLU A 867 -26.94 13.77 31.20
N LEU A 868 -25.92 14.48 30.70
CA LEU A 868 -26.11 15.63 29.82
C LEU A 868 -26.74 15.24 28.49
N VAL A 869 -26.36 14.11 27.93
CA VAL A 869 -26.97 13.57 26.69
C VAL A 869 -28.44 13.25 26.95
N VAL A 870 -28.74 12.49 27.98
CA VAL A 870 -30.13 12.12 28.39
C VAL A 870 -30.98 13.38 28.60
N SER A 871 -30.48 14.34 29.38
CA SER A 871 -31.18 15.62 29.67
C SER A 871 -31.46 16.41 28.39
N SER A 872 -30.46 16.51 27.48
CA SER A 872 -30.61 17.20 26.18
C SER A 872 -31.73 16.59 25.33
N LEU A 873 -31.72 15.26 25.20
CA LEU A 873 -32.70 14.53 24.40
C LEU A 873 -34.09 14.55 25.02
N GLN A 874 -34.20 14.33 26.34
CA GLN A 874 -35.49 14.38 27.04
C GLN A 874 -36.13 15.76 26.96
N LYS A 875 -35.36 16.85 27.15
CA LYS A 875 -35.83 18.21 27.01
C LYS A 875 -36.28 18.49 25.58
N SER A 876 -35.52 18.05 24.56
CA SER A 876 -35.89 18.27 23.16
C SER A 876 -37.19 17.59 22.75
N ILE A 877 -37.48 16.38 23.27
CA ILE A 877 -38.74 15.68 22.96
C ILE A 877 -39.90 16.13 23.83
N ALA A 878 -39.65 16.80 24.97
CA ALA A 878 -40.68 17.38 25.81
C ALA A 878 -41.09 18.80 25.38
N ASP A 879 -40.14 19.59 24.87
CA ASP A 879 -40.30 20.96 24.42
C ASP A 879 -41.16 21.07 23.15
N GLU A 880 -42.09 22.00 23.08
CA GLU A 880 -42.98 22.21 21.93
C GLU A 880 -42.18 22.53 20.65
N ARG A 881 -41.18 23.39 20.75
CA ARG A 881 -40.33 23.79 19.62
C ARG A 881 -39.42 22.64 19.21
N GLY A 882 -38.82 21.91 20.15
CA GLY A 882 -38.02 20.71 19.89
C GLY A 882 -38.84 19.65 19.17
N ARG A 883 -40.07 19.38 19.60
CA ARG A 883 -40.99 18.45 18.93
C ARG A 883 -41.35 18.89 17.52
N TRP A 884 -41.55 20.19 17.30
CA TRP A 884 -41.81 20.73 15.98
C TRP A 884 -40.61 20.51 15.06
N ILE A 885 -39.37 20.81 15.49
CA ILE A 885 -38.17 20.63 14.69
C ILE A 885 -37.93 19.13 14.34
N LEU A 886 -38.13 18.25 15.34
CA LEU A 886 -37.87 16.81 15.21
C LEU A 886 -39.03 16.02 14.59
N GLY A 887 -40.19 16.64 14.40
CA GLY A 887 -41.39 16.05 13.84
C GLY A 887 -41.24 15.70 12.35
N ALA A 888 -42.27 15.01 11.82
CA ALA A 888 -42.35 14.69 10.40
C ALA A 888 -42.75 15.93 9.62
N HIS A 889 -41.93 16.36 8.66
CA HIS A 889 -42.15 17.50 7.77
C HIS A 889 -41.91 17.14 6.32
N ALA A 890 -42.44 17.95 5.40
CA ALA A 890 -42.12 17.81 3.98
C ALA A 890 -40.65 18.19 3.69
N GLU A 891 -40.01 17.49 2.76
CA GLU A 891 -38.61 17.71 2.36
C GLU A 891 -37.63 17.67 3.56
N ALA A 892 -37.96 16.98 4.65
CA ALA A 892 -37.13 16.94 5.83
C ALA A 892 -35.84 16.12 5.60
N LYS A 893 -34.70 16.72 5.93
CA LYS A 893 -33.37 16.08 5.88
C LYS A 893 -32.59 16.45 7.11
N SER A 894 -31.81 15.50 7.66
CA SER A 894 -30.88 15.74 8.77
C SER A 894 -29.46 15.51 8.26
N GLU A 895 -28.46 16.17 8.86
CA GLU A 895 -27.05 16.11 8.44
C GLU A 895 -26.88 16.30 6.94
N TYR A 896 -27.62 17.26 6.37
CA TYR A 896 -27.69 17.46 4.93
C TYR A 896 -26.42 18.16 4.43
N ARG A 897 -25.65 17.45 3.60
CA ARG A 897 -24.41 17.94 3.00
C ARG A 897 -24.67 18.65 1.70
N LEU A 898 -24.30 19.92 1.63
CA LEU A 898 -24.41 20.75 0.43
C LEU A 898 -23.02 21.21 0.01
N ARG A 899 -22.63 20.89 -1.21
CA ARG A 899 -21.35 21.30 -1.76
C ARG A 899 -21.49 22.62 -2.51
N THR A 900 -20.81 23.66 -2.04
CA THR A 900 -20.62 24.92 -2.77
C THR A 900 -19.31 24.89 -3.55
N ARG A 901 -19.02 25.96 -4.32
CA ARG A 901 -17.75 26.07 -5.07
C ARG A 901 -16.52 25.99 -4.16
N ASP A 902 -16.63 26.52 -2.94
CA ASP A 902 -15.48 26.74 -2.07
C ASP A 902 -15.43 25.78 -0.87
N ARG A 903 -16.53 25.17 -0.47
CA ARG A 903 -16.60 24.32 0.72
C ARG A 903 -17.82 23.39 0.73
N THR A 904 -17.75 22.35 1.55
CA THR A 904 -18.92 21.51 1.87
C THR A 904 -19.58 22.03 3.13
N LEU A 905 -20.86 22.36 3.03
CA LEU A 905 -21.71 22.77 4.14
C LEU A 905 -22.46 21.56 4.69
N VAL A 906 -22.59 21.44 6.01
CA VAL A 906 -23.38 20.39 6.66
C VAL A 906 -24.45 21.07 7.49
N ILE A 907 -25.71 20.76 7.18
CA ILE A 907 -26.88 21.35 7.81
C ILE A 907 -27.51 20.31 8.73
N ASP A 908 -27.57 20.58 10.04
CA ASP A 908 -28.06 19.62 11.03
C ASP A 908 -29.50 19.19 10.74
N ARG A 909 -30.40 20.14 10.43
CA ARG A 909 -31.78 19.84 10.06
C ARG A 909 -32.32 20.83 9.03
N MET A 910 -32.94 20.33 7.99
CA MET A 910 -33.67 21.12 6.98
C MET A 910 -35.04 20.50 6.75
N PHE A 911 -36.07 21.31 6.58
CA PHE A 911 -37.45 20.87 6.29
C PHE A 911 -38.33 22.01 5.73
N ARG A 912 -39.52 21.66 5.21
CA ARG A 912 -40.61 22.62 4.96
C ARG A 912 -41.69 22.48 6.03
N ASP A 913 -42.06 23.61 6.60
CA ASP A 913 -43.18 23.69 7.55
C ASP A 913 -44.54 23.55 6.85
N ALA A 914 -45.61 23.56 7.65
CA ALA A 914 -46.98 23.48 7.18
C ALA A 914 -47.39 24.66 6.28
N ASP A 915 -46.72 25.80 6.37
CA ASP A 915 -46.93 26.98 5.54
C ASP A 915 -46.13 26.95 4.24
N GLY A 916 -45.38 25.87 3.99
CA GLY A 916 -44.51 25.68 2.83
C GLY A 916 -43.18 26.45 2.91
N LYS A 917 -42.84 27.06 4.04
CA LYS A 917 -41.59 27.80 4.25
C LYS A 917 -40.47 26.79 4.52
N ARG A 918 -39.31 26.98 3.85
CA ARG A 918 -38.12 26.16 4.08
C ARG A 918 -37.39 26.68 5.32
N TRP A 919 -36.97 25.76 6.21
CA TRP A 919 -36.21 26.02 7.41
C TRP A 919 -34.86 25.34 7.36
N VAL A 920 -33.87 26.03 7.91
CA VAL A 920 -32.52 25.50 8.25
C VAL A 920 -32.35 25.67 9.73
N VAL A 921 -32.15 24.57 10.43
CA VAL A 921 -32.01 24.59 11.90
C VAL A 921 -30.68 23.92 12.25
N ASP A 922 -29.97 24.57 13.16
CA ASP A 922 -28.70 24.16 13.71
C ASP A 922 -28.85 23.87 15.20
N PHE A 923 -28.30 22.76 15.68
CA PHE A 923 -28.38 22.39 17.10
C PHE A 923 -27.09 22.82 17.81
N LYS A 924 -27.22 23.41 19.00
CA LYS A 924 -26.07 23.79 19.84
C LYS A 924 -26.23 23.25 21.24
N THR A 925 -25.28 22.47 21.72
CA THR A 925 -25.33 21.80 23.04
C THR A 925 -24.64 22.60 24.15
N SER A 926 -24.52 23.93 23.98
CA SER A 926 -23.96 24.81 25.01
C SER A 926 -24.87 24.89 26.23
N SER A 927 -24.29 24.87 27.42
CA SER A 927 -24.94 25.16 28.69
C SER A 927 -24.69 26.60 29.09
N HIS A 928 -25.65 27.23 29.79
CA HIS A 928 -25.49 28.56 30.38
C HIS A 928 -25.94 28.51 31.85
N GLU A 929 -25.06 28.87 32.73
CA GLU A 929 -25.30 28.90 34.19
C GLU A 929 -25.55 30.35 34.71
N GLY A 930 -25.51 31.33 33.80
CA GLY A 930 -25.71 32.73 34.11
C GLY A 930 -27.18 33.13 34.19
N GLY A 931 -27.47 34.23 34.84
CA GLY A 931 -28.85 34.69 35.16
C GLY A 931 -29.66 35.26 33.99
N ASN A 932 -29.08 35.48 32.77
CA ASN A 932 -29.81 36.07 31.63
C ASN A 932 -29.71 35.14 30.40
N VAL A 933 -30.58 34.13 30.36
CA VAL A 933 -30.66 33.16 29.28
C VAL A 933 -31.05 33.82 27.94
N GLU A 934 -31.93 34.81 27.95
CA GLU A 934 -32.39 35.53 26.75
C GLU A 934 -31.25 36.28 26.05
N ALA A 935 -30.43 37.00 26.81
CA ALA A 935 -29.27 37.70 26.28
C ALA A 935 -28.23 36.71 25.72
N PHE A 936 -28.00 35.57 26.37
CA PHE A 936 -27.15 34.51 25.89
C PHE A 936 -27.64 33.91 24.56
N LEU A 937 -28.94 33.68 24.43
CA LEU A 937 -29.52 33.18 23.18
C LEU A 937 -29.36 34.17 22.02
N ASP A 938 -29.50 35.48 22.31
CA ASP A 938 -29.29 36.54 21.32
C ASP A 938 -27.81 36.64 20.89
N GLU A 939 -26.87 36.47 21.79
CA GLU A 939 -25.45 36.40 21.49
C GLU A 939 -25.14 35.19 20.61
N GLN A 940 -25.70 34.03 20.93
CA GLN A 940 -25.53 32.82 20.11
C GLN A 940 -26.14 33.00 18.71
N LYS A 941 -27.28 33.66 18.59
CA LYS A 941 -27.82 34.01 17.27
C LYS A 941 -26.84 34.84 16.45
N GLN A 942 -26.29 35.93 17.06
CA GLN A 942 -25.31 36.78 16.37
C GLN A 942 -24.07 35.99 15.95
N ARG A 943 -23.57 35.14 16.83
CA ARG A 943 -22.37 34.32 16.60
C ARG A 943 -22.52 33.37 15.41
N TYR A 944 -23.66 32.71 15.25
CA TYR A 944 -23.91 31.73 14.21
C TYR A 944 -24.68 32.25 13.00
N ALA A 945 -25.04 33.53 12.98
CA ALA A 945 -25.82 34.15 11.92
C ALA A 945 -25.15 33.98 10.55
N ALA A 946 -23.88 34.31 10.43
CA ALA A 946 -23.13 34.20 9.16
C ALA A 946 -23.10 32.78 8.60
N GLN A 947 -22.98 31.76 9.48
CA GLN A 947 -23.00 30.34 9.07
C GLN A 947 -24.36 29.94 8.52
N LEU A 948 -25.45 30.29 9.23
CA LEU A 948 -26.82 29.95 8.83
C LEU A 948 -27.28 30.76 7.62
N ASP A 949 -26.80 32.00 7.46
CA ASP A 949 -27.01 32.79 6.26
C ASP A 949 -26.39 32.18 5.02
N ALA A 950 -25.17 31.62 5.16
CA ALA A 950 -24.53 30.88 4.08
C ALA A 950 -25.32 29.61 3.70
N TYR A 951 -25.90 28.92 4.71
CA TYR A 951 -26.76 27.76 4.45
C TYR A 951 -28.05 28.14 3.72
N ALA A 952 -28.69 29.21 4.18
CA ALA A 952 -29.92 29.71 3.57
C ALA A 952 -29.70 30.21 2.14
N ALA A 953 -28.60 30.92 1.90
CA ALA A 953 -28.22 31.40 0.55
C ALA A 953 -27.94 30.23 -0.40
N ALA A 954 -27.22 29.20 0.06
CA ALA A 954 -26.91 28.01 -0.75
C ALA A 954 -28.13 27.17 -1.14
N LEU A 955 -29.24 27.32 -0.38
CA LEU A 955 -30.55 26.67 -0.66
C LEU A 955 -31.54 27.56 -1.45
N GLY A 956 -31.08 28.73 -1.93
CA GLY A 956 -31.94 29.65 -2.65
C GLY A 956 -32.96 30.38 -1.75
N GLY A 957 -32.71 30.48 -0.46
CA GLY A 957 -33.54 31.11 0.57
C GLY A 957 -34.19 30.13 1.53
N ALA A 958 -34.01 30.36 2.81
CA ALA A 958 -34.62 29.58 3.89
C ALA A 958 -34.71 30.44 5.15
N LYS A 959 -35.66 30.18 6.03
CA LYS A 959 -35.66 30.68 7.39
C LYS A 959 -34.59 29.98 8.22
N ARG A 960 -33.96 30.67 9.11
CA ARG A 960 -32.87 30.18 9.96
C ARG A 960 -33.36 30.01 11.38
N GLY A 961 -32.85 28.98 12.04
CA GLY A 961 -33.15 28.77 13.45
C GLY A 961 -31.98 28.10 14.16
N ILE A 962 -31.73 28.53 15.38
CA ILE A 962 -30.85 27.86 16.32
C ILE A 962 -31.68 27.28 17.44
N TYR A 963 -31.49 26.01 17.73
CA TYR A 963 -32.12 25.32 18.84
C TYR A 963 -31.09 24.82 19.84
N MET A 964 -31.27 25.10 21.11
CA MET A 964 -30.39 24.69 22.20
C MET A 964 -31.07 23.67 23.11
N PRO A 965 -30.79 22.35 22.93
CA PRO A 965 -31.45 21.26 23.65
C PRO A 965 -31.41 21.35 25.15
N LEU A 966 -30.28 21.74 25.74
CA LEU A 966 -30.10 21.85 27.20
C LEU A 966 -30.93 22.99 27.82
N LEU A 967 -31.15 24.08 27.06
CA LEU A 967 -31.84 25.28 27.53
C LEU A 967 -33.29 25.37 27.05
N THR A 968 -33.71 24.46 26.14
CA THR A 968 -34.98 24.58 25.39
C THR A 968 -35.10 25.93 24.68
N GLY A 969 -33.96 26.53 24.34
CA GLY A 969 -33.87 27.88 23.80
C GLY A 969 -33.98 27.87 22.26
N TRP A 970 -34.71 28.86 21.71
CA TRP A 970 -34.90 29.03 20.29
C TRP A 970 -34.69 30.48 19.85
N ARG A 971 -34.01 30.63 18.72
CA ARG A 971 -33.91 31.89 17.99
C ARG A 971 -34.07 31.65 16.51
N ASP A 972 -34.84 32.54 15.84
CA ASP A 972 -35.00 32.50 14.39
C ASP A 972 -34.90 33.90 13.76
N TRP A 973 -34.71 33.94 12.44
CA TRP A 973 -34.62 35.13 11.62
C TRP A 973 -34.74 34.86 10.11
#